data_2ebbc623b7f8686571519268f4559c3e
#
_entry.id   2ebbc623b7f8686571519268f4559c3e
#
_cell.length_a   1.000
_cell.length_b   1.000
_cell.length_c   1.000
_cell.angle_alpha   90.00
_cell.angle_beta   90.00
_cell.angle_gamma   90.00
#
_symmetry.space_group_name_H-M   'P 1'
#
loop_
_entity.id
_entity.type
_entity.pdbx_description
1 polymer ?
#
loop_
_entity_poly.entity_id
_entity_poly.type
_entity_poly.pdbx_seq_one_letter_code
_entity_poly.pdbx_strand_id
1 'polypeptide(L)'
;MNIYKDNRELSWLKFNDRVLMQAKDENVPLGERLTFISIFQTNLDEFFRVRMGFLFYQALFYPALKENKTNMTSSEQIKACERKVKYLYKKRDKIYASNLEKMKEYGVEIVNYNDIKDKEDKKFLEHYFTQEMLPLVSPQVVSKRQPFPFLNNGELYIVTQLESKKGKRKMGIVSCSAAFDERLIALPSTPGKFILAEEIVKKHLPVIFHGQTVKNASIIRIIRSADIEEDDYSLQEHEDYREMMETLIKQRRKLAPLRMEMSPGLEEIEVDMLKHFLDLSSSQVFEVESPLEFSFVFTLQDYLKSRHPELFYKRLEARNSPLVENTVPMIKQVLKHDILLSYPFESMAPFLRFLDEASRDPQVISIKMTLYRVAKNSKVVKSLIRAAENGKDVTVLVELRARFDEENNIAWSKQLESAGCHVIYGLSELKVHSKLCLVTYRTDEGIKYLTQIGTGNYNEKTSKLYTDFCLMTSEHAFGEEANELFTHLCLGETDHNANVLFVAPHCMISRIFEKIDEQIALAKAGKPAYVGFKCNAVTSKKMIEKLVEASQAGVKIQLIVRGICCIIPGVKDYTENIQVISIVGRYLEHSRIYIFGDKNPDVYISSADLMTRNLERRVEVGAPIHDPRIKKTILNMFDIMLHDNVKASRLLNDGTYKRVKNKQEKINSQEYFFKKKSIREA
;
A
#
# COMPACT_ATOMS: atom_id res chain seq x y z
N MET A 1 25.32 19.42 7.25
CA MET A 1 24.45 18.24 6.91
C MET A 1 23.49 18.05 8.05
N ASN A 2 22.19 17.89 7.79
CA ASN A 2 21.22 17.57 8.85
C ASN A 2 21.37 16.11 9.25
N ILE A 3 22.23 15.82 10.23
CA ILE A 3 22.64 14.47 10.62
C ILE A 3 21.48 13.62 11.18
N TYR A 4 20.37 14.24 11.58
CA TYR A 4 19.18 13.59 12.14
C TYR A 4 18.01 13.45 11.15
N LYS A 5 18.23 13.75 9.87
CA LYS A 5 17.20 13.64 8.82
C LYS A 5 17.63 12.67 7.72
N ASP A 6 16.69 11.86 7.23
CA ASP A 6 16.88 10.92 6.12
C ASP A 6 16.09 11.38 4.88
N ASN A 7 16.58 11.00 3.68
CA ASN A 7 15.85 11.24 2.44
C ASN A 7 14.61 10.34 2.38
N ARG A 8 13.50 10.92 1.94
CA ARG A 8 12.22 10.24 1.88
C ARG A 8 12.22 9.00 0.98
N GLU A 9 12.81 9.10 -0.21
CA GLU A 9 12.80 8.04 -1.20
C GLU A 9 13.75 6.89 -0.80
N LEU A 10 14.90 7.24 -0.25
CA LEU A 10 15.84 6.26 0.29
C LEU A 10 15.26 5.55 1.53
N SER A 11 14.55 6.27 2.39
CA SER A 11 13.83 5.69 3.53
C SER A 11 12.74 4.72 3.07
N TRP A 12 12.02 5.04 1.96
CA TRP A 12 11.04 4.15 1.36
C TRP A 12 11.70 2.86 0.84
N LEU A 13 12.85 2.95 0.18
CA LEU A 13 13.60 1.77 -0.28
C LEU A 13 14.07 0.90 0.89
N LYS A 14 14.44 1.49 2.04
CA LYS A 14 14.73 0.76 3.28
C LYS A 14 13.47 0.03 3.81
N PHE A 15 12.29 0.60 3.66
CA PHE A 15 11.04 -0.09 3.98
C PHE A 15 10.81 -1.29 3.06
N ASN A 16 10.93 -1.12 1.75
CA ASN A 16 10.72 -2.22 0.81
C ASN A 16 11.78 -3.33 0.98
N ASP A 17 13.00 -2.99 1.41
CA ASP A 17 14.02 -3.96 1.84
C ASP A 17 13.53 -4.80 3.04
N ARG A 18 12.86 -4.19 4.05
CA ARG A 18 12.28 -4.93 5.17
C ARG A 18 11.14 -5.86 4.75
N VAL A 19 10.36 -5.50 3.73
CA VAL A 19 9.37 -6.39 3.12
C VAL A 19 10.07 -7.58 2.46
N LEU A 20 11.11 -7.35 1.66
CA LEU A 20 11.90 -8.42 1.03
C LEU A 20 12.54 -9.35 2.08
N MET A 21 12.96 -8.81 3.22
CA MET A 21 13.55 -9.61 4.30
C MET A 21 12.57 -10.62 4.93
N GLN A 22 11.24 -10.43 4.79
CA GLN A 22 10.27 -11.47 5.18
C GLN A 22 10.40 -12.72 4.31
N ALA A 23 10.77 -12.56 3.03
CA ALA A 23 11.04 -13.69 2.13
C ALA A 23 12.32 -14.46 2.48
N LYS A 24 13.21 -13.87 3.27
CA LYS A 24 14.43 -14.52 3.80
C LYS A 24 14.24 -15.12 5.20
N ASP A 25 13.24 -14.67 5.95
CA ASP A 25 13.02 -15.05 7.36
C ASP A 25 12.52 -16.50 7.42
N GLU A 26 13.28 -17.39 8.06
CA GLU A 26 12.95 -18.82 8.19
C GLU A 26 11.73 -19.08 9.07
N ASN A 27 11.32 -18.14 9.91
CA ASN A 27 10.08 -18.21 10.68
C ASN A 27 8.83 -17.85 9.85
N VAL A 28 9.00 -17.40 8.60
CA VAL A 28 7.90 -17.20 7.64
C VAL A 28 7.70 -18.52 6.87
N PRO A 29 6.49 -19.07 6.80
CA PRO A 29 6.20 -20.26 6.00
C PRO A 29 6.64 -20.11 4.54
N LEU A 30 7.16 -21.15 3.92
CA LEU A 30 7.87 -21.06 2.65
C LEU A 30 6.98 -20.56 1.50
N GLY A 31 5.71 -20.96 1.44
CA GLY A 31 4.75 -20.44 0.46
C GLY A 31 4.49 -18.94 0.61
N GLU A 32 4.46 -18.43 1.84
CA GLU A 32 4.31 -17.01 2.11
C GLU A 32 5.55 -16.19 1.74
N ARG A 33 6.76 -16.77 1.77
CA ARG A 33 7.99 -16.07 1.36
C ARG A 33 7.92 -15.64 -0.09
N LEU A 34 7.34 -16.45 -0.98
CA LEU A 34 7.14 -16.08 -2.38
C LEU A 34 6.17 -14.89 -2.50
N THR A 35 5.12 -14.84 -1.68
CA THR A 35 4.22 -13.68 -1.62
C THR A 35 4.98 -12.39 -1.30
N PHE A 36 5.91 -12.43 -0.34
CA PHE A 36 6.69 -11.24 0.01
C PHE A 36 7.63 -10.79 -1.12
N ILE A 37 8.11 -11.69 -1.97
CA ILE A 37 8.86 -11.32 -3.19
C ILE A 37 7.93 -10.61 -4.19
N SER A 38 6.72 -11.14 -4.40
CA SER A 38 5.71 -10.49 -5.25
C SER A 38 5.32 -9.11 -4.74
N ILE A 39 5.07 -8.97 -3.42
CA ILE A 39 4.76 -7.67 -2.79
C ILE A 39 5.94 -6.70 -2.95
N PHE A 40 7.18 -7.15 -2.74
CA PHE A 40 8.38 -6.32 -2.96
C PHE A 40 8.42 -5.77 -4.39
N GLN A 41 8.16 -6.61 -5.39
CA GLN A 41 8.18 -6.20 -6.80
C GLN A 41 7.04 -5.22 -7.12
N THR A 42 5.82 -5.52 -6.71
CA THR A 42 4.66 -4.65 -6.93
C THR A 42 4.84 -3.29 -6.26
N ASN A 43 5.35 -3.26 -5.02
CA ASN A 43 5.69 -2.02 -4.34
C ASN A 43 6.75 -1.21 -5.10
N LEU A 44 7.77 -1.89 -5.64
CA LEU A 44 8.83 -1.22 -6.41
C LEU A 44 8.30 -0.66 -7.73
N ASP A 45 7.39 -1.37 -8.39
CA ASP A 45 6.72 -0.90 -9.60
C ASP A 45 5.91 0.38 -9.33
N GLU A 46 5.14 0.40 -8.23
CA GLU A 46 4.40 1.59 -7.82
C GLU A 46 5.34 2.76 -7.47
N PHE A 47 6.45 2.48 -6.78
CA PHE A 47 7.46 3.48 -6.45
C PHE A 47 8.04 4.14 -7.71
N PHE A 48 8.36 3.35 -8.74
CA PHE A 48 8.84 3.91 -10.01
C PHE A 48 7.75 4.70 -10.72
N ARG A 49 6.56 4.14 -10.84
CA ARG A 49 5.46 4.80 -11.55
C ARG A 49 5.09 6.16 -10.97
N VAL A 50 5.15 6.30 -9.64
CA VAL A 50 4.67 7.48 -8.92
C VAL A 50 5.84 8.36 -8.47
N ARG A 51 6.78 7.82 -7.70
CA ARG A 51 7.81 8.63 -7.04
C ARG A 51 9.00 8.94 -7.93
N MET A 52 9.49 7.94 -8.64
CA MET A 52 10.56 8.16 -9.62
C MET A 52 10.04 9.01 -10.77
N GLY A 53 8.79 8.79 -11.24
CA GLY A 53 8.15 9.64 -12.25
C GLY A 53 8.18 11.12 -11.86
N PHE A 54 7.74 11.43 -10.65
CA PHE A 54 7.80 12.78 -10.10
C PHE A 54 9.24 13.34 -10.02
N LEU A 55 10.21 12.55 -9.57
CA LEU A 55 11.61 12.99 -9.51
C LEU A 55 12.20 13.25 -10.90
N PHE A 56 11.87 12.42 -11.90
CA PHE A 56 12.29 12.65 -13.28
C PHE A 56 11.69 13.93 -13.85
N TYR A 57 10.39 14.18 -13.60
CA TYR A 57 9.74 15.44 -13.96
C TYR A 57 10.45 16.64 -13.30
N GLN A 58 10.67 16.60 -11.99
CA GLN A 58 11.37 17.68 -11.28
C GLN A 58 12.82 17.87 -11.77
N ALA A 59 13.54 16.79 -12.09
CA ALA A 59 14.89 16.92 -12.59
C ALA A 59 14.95 17.61 -13.96
N LEU A 60 13.92 17.43 -14.78
CA LEU A 60 13.81 18.05 -16.10
C LEU A 60 13.42 19.53 -16.02
N PHE A 61 12.40 19.88 -15.24
CA PHE A 61 11.85 21.23 -15.22
C PHE A 61 12.43 22.12 -14.11
N TYR A 62 12.90 21.52 -13.01
CA TYR A 62 13.41 22.23 -11.83
C TYR A 62 14.75 21.64 -11.34
N PRO A 63 15.81 21.61 -12.17
CA PRO A 63 17.05 20.86 -11.89
C PRO A 63 17.81 21.32 -10.65
N ALA A 64 17.68 22.60 -10.28
CA ALA A 64 18.30 23.20 -9.10
C ALA A 64 17.50 23.02 -7.81
N LEU A 65 16.26 22.57 -7.89
CA LEU A 65 15.40 22.41 -6.72
C LEU A 65 15.94 21.31 -5.79
N LYS A 66 16.12 21.66 -4.54
CA LYS A 66 16.59 20.76 -3.48
C LYS A 66 15.45 20.34 -2.56
N GLU A 67 15.41 19.08 -2.20
CA GLU A 67 14.45 18.61 -1.21
C GLU A 67 14.81 19.11 0.20
N ASN A 68 13.81 19.23 1.07
CA ASN A 68 13.89 20.03 2.29
C ASN A 68 14.48 19.30 3.53
N LYS A 69 15.03 18.10 3.41
CA LYS A 69 15.60 17.32 4.52
C LYS A 69 17.10 17.09 4.35
N THR A 70 17.52 16.55 3.24
CA THR A 70 18.93 16.23 2.96
C THR A 70 19.57 17.18 1.95
N ASN A 71 18.80 18.13 1.40
CA ASN A 71 19.23 19.10 0.38
C ASN A 71 19.72 18.46 -0.94
N MET A 72 19.30 17.23 -1.23
CA MET A 72 19.59 16.57 -2.51
C MET A 72 18.73 17.17 -3.62
N THR A 73 19.31 17.36 -4.81
CA THR A 73 18.56 17.65 -6.03
C THR A 73 17.80 16.39 -6.48
N SER A 74 16.82 16.53 -7.36
CA SER A 74 16.08 15.38 -7.91
C SER A 74 17.00 14.42 -8.66
N SER A 75 17.98 14.91 -9.43
CA SER A 75 18.96 14.09 -10.10
C SER A 75 19.86 13.29 -9.15
N GLU A 76 20.27 13.87 -8.03
CA GLU A 76 21.03 13.16 -6.99
C GLU A 76 20.19 12.06 -6.32
N GLN A 77 18.92 12.35 -6.04
CA GLN A 77 17.98 11.37 -5.49
C GLN A 77 17.76 10.20 -6.45
N ILE A 78 17.52 10.46 -7.75
CA ILE A 78 17.35 9.44 -8.79
C ILE A 78 18.57 8.51 -8.80
N LYS A 79 19.79 9.06 -8.94
CA LYS A 79 21.02 8.27 -8.95
C LYS A 79 21.20 7.42 -7.67
N ALA A 80 20.85 7.97 -6.51
CA ALA A 80 20.93 7.24 -5.24
C ALA A 80 19.90 6.11 -5.16
N CYS A 81 18.67 6.34 -5.64
CA CYS A 81 17.61 5.35 -5.70
C CYS A 81 17.97 4.21 -6.66
N GLU A 82 18.43 4.51 -7.87
CA GLU A 82 18.82 3.51 -8.87
C GLU A 82 19.94 2.60 -8.35
N ARG A 83 20.96 3.16 -7.70
CA ARG A 83 22.03 2.37 -7.05
C ARG A 83 21.48 1.43 -5.98
N LYS A 84 20.56 1.93 -5.13
CA LYS A 84 19.94 1.12 -4.10
C LYS A 84 19.06 0.03 -4.69
N VAL A 85 18.32 0.31 -5.76
CA VAL A 85 17.46 -0.66 -6.47
C VAL A 85 18.30 -1.77 -7.11
N LYS A 86 19.44 -1.46 -7.75
CA LYS A 86 20.38 -2.48 -8.28
C LYS A 86 20.85 -3.44 -7.17
N TYR A 87 21.15 -2.92 -5.99
CA TYR A 87 21.50 -3.76 -4.83
C TYR A 87 20.32 -4.63 -4.38
N LEU A 88 19.11 -4.08 -4.34
CA LEU A 88 17.90 -4.80 -3.92
C LEU A 88 17.52 -5.91 -4.91
N TYR A 89 17.70 -5.72 -6.21
CA TYR A 89 17.49 -6.77 -7.21
C TYR A 89 18.43 -7.95 -7.01
N LYS A 90 19.74 -7.71 -6.87
CA LYS A 90 20.71 -8.78 -6.57
C LYS A 90 20.34 -9.54 -5.28
N LYS A 91 19.81 -8.85 -4.30
CA LYS A 91 19.35 -9.45 -3.05
C LYS A 91 18.08 -10.27 -3.26
N ARG A 92 17.11 -9.77 -4.03
CA ARG A 92 15.88 -10.47 -4.40
C ARG A 92 16.17 -11.76 -5.14
N ASP A 93 17.04 -11.71 -6.17
CA ASP A 93 17.40 -12.86 -7.00
C ASP A 93 18.00 -14.00 -6.15
N LYS A 94 18.91 -13.67 -5.24
CA LYS A 94 19.46 -14.66 -4.28
C LYS A 94 18.41 -15.27 -3.36
N ILE A 95 17.48 -14.44 -2.84
CA ILE A 95 16.40 -14.90 -1.96
C ILE A 95 15.43 -15.79 -2.74
N TYR A 96 15.07 -15.39 -3.96
CA TYR A 96 14.19 -16.17 -4.83
C TYR A 96 14.80 -17.53 -5.14
N ALA A 97 16.03 -17.60 -5.62
CA ALA A 97 16.73 -18.84 -5.91
C ALA A 97 16.81 -19.76 -4.68
N SER A 98 17.13 -19.20 -3.49
CA SER A 98 17.16 -19.97 -2.25
C SER A 98 15.79 -20.53 -1.85
N ASN A 99 14.71 -19.79 -2.09
CA ASN A 99 13.36 -20.27 -1.79
C ASN A 99 12.92 -21.35 -2.78
N LEU A 100 13.24 -21.22 -4.07
CA LEU A 100 12.96 -22.27 -5.06
C LEU A 100 13.71 -23.57 -4.76
N GLU A 101 14.97 -23.48 -4.32
CA GLU A 101 15.72 -24.68 -3.93
C GLU A 101 15.05 -25.43 -2.78
N LYS A 102 14.55 -24.70 -1.77
CA LYS A 102 13.78 -25.29 -0.67
C LYS A 102 12.43 -25.87 -1.13
N MET A 103 11.81 -25.34 -2.20
CA MET A 103 10.56 -25.89 -2.76
C MET A 103 10.73 -27.27 -3.37
N LYS A 104 11.93 -27.61 -3.85
CA LYS A 104 12.24 -28.94 -4.39
C LYS A 104 12.05 -30.05 -3.35
N GLU A 105 12.29 -29.76 -2.06
CA GLU A 105 12.05 -30.69 -0.95
C GLU A 105 10.57 -31.10 -0.84
N TYR A 106 9.67 -30.27 -1.38
CA TYR A 106 8.23 -30.51 -1.46
C TYR A 106 7.77 -30.98 -2.85
N GLY A 107 8.73 -31.38 -3.71
CA GLY A 107 8.45 -31.84 -5.06
C GLY A 107 7.99 -30.75 -6.04
N VAL A 108 8.28 -29.47 -5.74
CA VAL A 108 7.87 -28.34 -6.58
C VAL A 108 9.07 -27.67 -7.21
N GLU A 109 9.06 -27.60 -8.54
CA GLU A 109 10.11 -26.96 -9.35
C GLU A 109 9.52 -26.06 -10.43
N ILE A 110 10.13 -24.89 -10.65
CA ILE A 110 9.95 -24.09 -11.86
C ILE A 110 11.18 -24.34 -12.73
N VAL A 111 10.97 -24.95 -13.90
CA VAL A 111 12.06 -25.40 -14.77
C VAL A 111 12.18 -24.51 -16.02
N ASN A 112 13.38 -24.43 -16.57
CA ASN A 112 13.59 -23.88 -17.92
C ASN A 112 13.28 -24.94 -18.97
N TYR A 113 12.89 -24.53 -20.17
CA TYR A 113 12.55 -25.47 -21.26
C TYR A 113 13.66 -26.50 -21.54
N ASN A 114 14.92 -26.07 -21.52
CA ASN A 114 16.06 -26.93 -21.83
C ASN A 114 16.33 -28.00 -20.73
N ASP A 115 15.85 -27.78 -19.50
CA ASP A 115 16.04 -28.70 -18.38
C ASP A 115 14.99 -29.82 -18.36
N ILE A 116 13.93 -29.71 -19.16
CA ILE A 116 12.89 -30.74 -19.28
C ILE A 116 13.48 -31.93 -20.04
N LYS A 117 13.53 -33.09 -19.37
CA LYS A 117 14.06 -34.35 -19.94
C LYS A 117 12.95 -35.28 -20.46
N ASP A 118 11.78 -35.23 -19.85
CA ASP A 118 10.65 -36.07 -20.21
C ASP A 118 10.15 -35.78 -21.63
N LYS A 119 9.90 -36.86 -22.41
CA LYS A 119 9.51 -36.75 -23.81
C LYS A 119 8.05 -36.35 -23.99
N GLU A 120 7.19 -36.81 -23.09
CA GLU A 120 5.76 -36.50 -23.17
C GLU A 120 5.50 -35.07 -22.74
N ASP A 121 6.21 -34.58 -21.71
CA ASP A 121 6.17 -33.15 -21.34
C ASP A 121 6.64 -32.26 -22.49
N LYS A 122 7.72 -32.64 -23.23
CA LYS A 122 8.16 -31.89 -24.42
C LYS A 122 7.10 -31.88 -25.53
N LYS A 123 6.49 -33.05 -25.83
CA LYS A 123 5.39 -33.13 -26.82
C LYS A 123 4.19 -32.29 -26.40
N PHE A 124 3.83 -32.34 -25.11
CA PHE A 124 2.78 -31.52 -24.56
C PHE A 124 3.08 -30.02 -24.81
N LEU A 125 4.29 -29.54 -24.47
CA LEU A 125 4.67 -28.15 -24.66
C LEU A 125 4.71 -27.72 -26.12
N GLU A 126 5.17 -28.59 -27.04
CA GLU A 126 5.13 -28.34 -28.48
C GLU A 126 3.71 -28.22 -29.01
N HIS A 127 2.81 -29.10 -28.53
CA HIS A 127 1.38 -29.05 -28.87
C HIS A 127 0.74 -27.80 -28.28
N TYR A 128 0.96 -27.52 -27.00
CA TYR A 128 0.44 -26.33 -26.30
C TYR A 128 0.88 -25.04 -26.98
N PHE A 129 2.19 -24.94 -27.32
CA PHE A 129 2.69 -23.80 -28.08
C PHE A 129 1.97 -23.65 -29.42
N THR A 130 1.85 -24.73 -30.19
CA THR A 130 1.33 -24.67 -31.55
C THR A 130 -0.17 -24.38 -31.59
N GLN A 131 -0.97 -24.94 -30.66
CA GLN A 131 -2.41 -24.81 -30.66
C GLN A 131 -2.92 -23.60 -29.87
N GLU A 132 -2.30 -23.31 -28.71
CA GLU A 132 -2.82 -22.32 -27.77
C GLU A 132 -2.05 -20.99 -27.83
N MET A 133 -0.71 -21.03 -28.02
CA MET A 133 0.10 -19.81 -27.93
C MET A 133 0.38 -19.18 -29.29
N LEU A 134 0.80 -19.96 -30.28
CA LEU A 134 1.24 -19.44 -31.60
C LEU A 134 0.15 -18.63 -32.32
N PRO A 135 -1.14 -18.99 -32.30
CA PRO A 135 -2.21 -18.18 -32.91
C PRO A 135 -2.36 -16.78 -32.28
N LEU A 136 -1.94 -16.63 -31.02
CA LEU A 136 -2.05 -15.38 -30.27
C LEU A 136 -0.78 -14.50 -30.37
N VAL A 137 0.32 -15.06 -30.86
CA VAL A 137 1.61 -14.38 -30.96
C VAL A 137 1.66 -13.48 -32.19
N SER A 138 1.98 -12.21 -31.97
CA SER A 138 2.14 -11.21 -33.04
C SER A 138 3.59 -10.71 -33.08
N PRO A 139 4.47 -11.37 -33.83
CA PRO A 139 5.88 -10.96 -33.91
C PRO A 139 6.06 -9.67 -34.71
N GLN A 140 6.98 -8.85 -34.26
CA GLN A 140 7.34 -7.61 -34.96
C GLN A 140 8.85 -7.60 -35.24
N VAL A 141 9.22 -7.10 -36.41
CA VAL A 141 10.64 -6.95 -36.81
C VAL A 141 10.94 -5.48 -37.04
N VAL A 142 11.70 -4.89 -36.13
CA VAL A 142 12.04 -3.47 -36.21
C VAL A 142 12.88 -3.16 -37.46
N SER A 143 12.43 -2.20 -38.28
CA SER A 143 13.09 -1.79 -39.50
C SER A 143 12.64 -0.36 -39.91
N LYS A 144 13.23 0.19 -40.97
CA LYS A 144 12.79 1.50 -41.51
C LYS A 144 11.31 1.56 -41.90
N ARG A 145 10.70 0.41 -42.25
CA ARG A 145 9.26 0.33 -42.62
C ARG A 145 8.37 -0.15 -41.48
N GLN A 146 8.94 -0.69 -40.45
CA GLN A 146 8.27 -1.17 -39.23
C GLN A 146 8.98 -0.54 -38.03
N PRO A 147 8.53 0.64 -37.58
CA PRO A 147 9.15 1.32 -36.43
C PRO A 147 9.05 0.49 -35.15
N PHE A 148 9.83 0.88 -34.15
CA PHE A 148 9.80 0.25 -32.83
C PHE A 148 8.37 0.34 -32.25
N PRO A 149 7.79 -0.78 -31.77
CA PRO A 149 6.41 -0.79 -31.26
C PRO A 149 6.30 -0.06 -29.94
N PHE A 150 5.09 0.38 -29.63
CA PHE A 150 4.78 0.84 -28.29
C PHE A 150 4.70 -0.36 -27.35
N LEU A 151 5.57 -0.37 -26.33
CA LEU A 151 5.55 -1.40 -25.28
C LEU A 151 4.69 -0.94 -24.12
N ASN A 152 3.70 -1.74 -23.77
CA ASN A 152 2.75 -1.44 -22.68
C ASN A 152 3.42 -1.51 -21.31
N ASN A 153 2.90 -0.75 -20.36
CA ASN A 153 3.41 -0.73 -19.01
C ASN A 153 3.22 -2.07 -18.30
N GLY A 154 4.31 -2.62 -17.79
CA GLY A 154 4.30 -3.82 -16.95
C GLY A 154 4.17 -5.15 -17.70
N GLU A 155 3.95 -5.12 -19.02
CA GLU A 155 3.90 -6.33 -19.84
C GLU A 155 5.29 -6.91 -20.13
N LEU A 156 5.32 -8.23 -20.36
CA LEU A 156 6.51 -8.95 -20.73
C LEU A 156 6.64 -9.06 -22.25
N TYR A 157 7.84 -8.78 -22.74
CA TYR A 157 8.19 -8.93 -24.14
C TYR A 157 9.47 -9.76 -24.26
N ILE A 158 9.58 -10.52 -25.33
CA ILE A 158 10.85 -11.12 -25.71
C ILE A 158 11.45 -10.27 -26.83
N VAL A 159 12.69 -9.84 -26.63
CA VAL A 159 13.50 -9.17 -27.64
C VAL A 159 14.60 -10.12 -28.09
N THR A 160 14.81 -10.18 -29.38
CA THR A 160 15.79 -11.08 -30.00
C THR A 160 16.54 -10.41 -31.13
N GLN A 161 17.80 -10.79 -31.30
CA GLN A 161 18.56 -10.47 -32.49
C GLN A 161 18.24 -11.47 -33.60
N LEU A 162 17.81 -10.95 -34.71
CA LEU A 162 17.54 -11.70 -35.94
C LEU A 162 18.60 -11.42 -36.97
N GLU A 163 19.03 -12.47 -37.69
CA GLU A 163 19.90 -12.34 -38.84
C GLU A 163 19.19 -12.86 -40.10
N SER A 164 19.10 -12.01 -41.11
CA SER A 164 18.52 -12.40 -42.39
C SER A 164 19.50 -13.28 -43.19
N LYS A 165 19.02 -14.01 -44.19
CA LYS A 165 19.83 -14.81 -45.11
C LYS A 165 20.94 -14.00 -45.78
N LYS A 166 20.82 -12.67 -45.80
CA LYS A 166 21.84 -11.74 -46.37
C LYS A 166 22.76 -11.16 -45.29
N GLY A 167 22.79 -11.71 -44.07
CA GLY A 167 23.65 -11.26 -42.97
C GLY A 167 23.20 -9.94 -42.31
N LYS A 168 22.03 -9.38 -42.66
CA LYS A 168 21.54 -8.14 -42.03
C LYS A 168 20.94 -8.44 -40.63
N ARG A 169 21.46 -7.76 -39.63
CA ARG A 169 20.92 -7.80 -38.26
C ARG A 169 19.66 -6.97 -38.14
N LYS A 170 18.66 -7.46 -37.40
CA LYS A 170 17.40 -6.81 -37.10
C LYS A 170 17.00 -7.17 -35.67
N MET A 171 16.14 -6.38 -35.07
CA MET A 171 15.55 -6.69 -33.79
C MET A 171 14.17 -7.29 -34.01
N GLY A 172 13.90 -8.45 -33.39
CA GLY A 172 12.59 -9.07 -33.27
C GLY A 172 11.98 -8.78 -31.89
N ILE A 173 10.70 -8.54 -31.84
CA ILE A 173 9.95 -8.30 -30.59
C ILE A 173 8.68 -9.14 -30.61
N VAL A 174 8.40 -9.80 -29.48
CA VAL A 174 7.20 -10.62 -29.27
C VAL A 174 6.60 -10.29 -27.89
N SER A 175 5.29 -9.96 -27.84
CA SER A 175 4.58 -9.88 -26.56
C SER A 175 4.32 -11.30 -26.02
N CYS A 176 4.50 -11.50 -24.72
CA CYS A 176 4.31 -12.80 -24.08
C CYS A 176 3.49 -12.76 -22.77
N SER A 177 2.78 -11.69 -22.50
CA SER A 177 1.93 -11.60 -21.29
C SER A 177 0.47 -11.23 -21.56
N ALA A 178 0.18 -10.40 -22.55
CA ALA A 178 -1.17 -9.88 -22.77
C ALA A 178 -2.14 -10.88 -23.43
N ALA A 179 -1.60 -11.92 -24.08
CA ALA A 179 -2.38 -12.86 -24.89
C ALA A 179 -2.58 -14.23 -24.26
N PHE A 180 -1.92 -14.54 -23.14
CA PHE A 180 -1.96 -15.87 -22.55
C PHE A 180 -2.82 -15.88 -21.27
N ASP A 181 -3.80 -16.79 -21.21
CA ASP A 181 -4.67 -16.96 -20.05
C ASP A 181 -3.89 -17.46 -18.82
N GLU A 182 -2.90 -18.33 -19.04
CA GLU A 182 -2.05 -18.90 -17.99
C GLU A 182 -0.59 -18.58 -18.24
N ARG A 183 0.09 -18.09 -17.21
CA ARG A 183 1.53 -17.84 -17.25
C ARG A 183 2.36 -18.98 -16.65
N LEU A 184 1.80 -19.71 -15.67
CA LEU A 184 2.45 -20.85 -15.02
C LEU A 184 1.82 -22.15 -15.54
N ILE A 185 2.52 -22.87 -16.40
CA ILE A 185 2.06 -24.08 -17.05
C ILE A 185 2.57 -25.31 -16.29
N ALA A 186 1.68 -26.19 -15.83
CA ALA A 186 2.03 -27.44 -15.18
C ALA A 186 2.44 -28.50 -16.22
N LEU A 187 3.48 -29.27 -15.92
CA LEU A 187 3.93 -30.38 -16.75
C LEU A 187 3.14 -31.65 -16.41
N PRO A 188 2.42 -32.28 -17.36
CA PRO A 188 1.50 -33.35 -17.06
C PRO A 188 2.17 -34.69 -16.65
N SER A 189 3.33 -35.02 -17.21
CA SER A 189 4.05 -36.25 -16.92
C SER A 189 4.97 -36.14 -15.70
N THR A 190 5.28 -34.92 -15.25
CA THR A 190 6.13 -34.64 -14.08
C THR A 190 5.39 -33.75 -13.08
N PRO A 191 4.40 -34.31 -12.31
CA PRO A 191 3.61 -33.56 -11.38
C PRO A 191 4.47 -32.74 -10.38
N GLY A 192 4.11 -31.48 -10.16
CA GLY A 192 4.88 -30.54 -9.33
C GLY A 192 5.93 -29.73 -10.10
N LYS A 193 6.20 -30.07 -11.35
CA LYS A 193 7.04 -29.23 -12.21
C LYS A 193 6.21 -28.28 -13.04
N PHE A 194 6.72 -27.07 -13.17
CA PHE A 194 6.06 -25.96 -13.87
C PHE A 194 7.07 -25.25 -14.77
N ILE A 195 6.57 -24.65 -15.86
CA ILE A 195 7.32 -23.77 -16.74
C ILE A 195 6.57 -22.46 -16.92
N LEU A 196 7.30 -21.35 -17.05
CA LEU A 196 6.71 -20.06 -17.37
C LEU A 196 6.45 -19.92 -18.86
N ALA A 197 5.34 -19.32 -19.25
CA ALA A 197 4.91 -19.13 -20.63
C ALA A 197 5.99 -18.44 -21.49
N GLU A 198 6.67 -17.44 -20.95
CA GLU A 198 7.76 -16.74 -21.62
C GLU A 198 8.94 -17.65 -22.00
N GLU A 199 9.21 -18.70 -21.24
CA GLU A 199 10.26 -19.67 -21.57
C GLU A 199 9.86 -20.56 -22.73
N ILE A 200 8.55 -20.89 -22.86
CA ILE A 200 8.02 -21.66 -24.00
C ILE A 200 8.13 -20.80 -25.28
N VAL A 201 7.69 -19.55 -25.23
CA VAL A 201 7.80 -18.60 -26.36
C VAL A 201 9.25 -18.40 -26.77
N LYS A 202 10.16 -18.19 -25.80
CA LYS A 202 11.60 -18.02 -26.04
C LYS A 202 12.22 -19.22 -26.77
N LYS A 203 11.81 -20.43 -26.42
CA LYS A 203 12.26 -21.66 -27.10
C LYS A 203 11.81 -21.71 -28.55
N HIS A 204 10.60 -21.23 -28.85
CA HIS A 204 9.99 -21.35 -30.17
C HIS A 204 10.20 -20.10 -31.07
N LEU A 205 11.06 -19.18 -30.69
CA LEU A 205 11.39 -18.01 -31.51
C LEU A 205 11.81 -18.36 -32.97
N PRO A 206 12.53 -19.45 -33.23
CA PRO A 206 12.86 -19.85 -34.64
C PRO A 206 11.59 -20.19 -35.45
N VAL A 207 10.53 -20.67 -34.82
CA VAL A 207 9.25 -20.95 -35.49
C VAL A 207 8.49 -19.65 -35.74
N ILE A 208 8.49 -18.76 -34.75
CA ILE A 208 7.78 -17.46 -34.76
C ILE A 208 8.41 -16.56 -35.85
N PHE A 209 9.76 -16.48 -35.92
CA PHE A 209 10.48 -15.66 -36.88
C PHE A 209 10.94 -16.49 -38.09
N HIS A 210 10.04 -17.24 -38.65
CA HIS A 210 10.33 -18.11 -39.81
C HIS A 210 11.14 -17.37 -40.90
N GLY A 211 12.21 -18.02 -41.38
CA GLY A 211 13.10 -17.47 -42.41
C GLY A 211 14.21 -16.50 -41.93
N GLN A 212 14.29 -16.27 -40.62
CA GLN A 212 15.38 -15.52 -39.96
C GLN A 212 16.16 -16.46 -39.01
N THR A 213 17.42 -16.15 -38.78
CA THR A 213 18.21 -16.85 -37.76
C THR A 213 18.12 -16.09 -36.44
N VAL A 214 17.62 -16.72 -35.38
CA VAL A 214 17.61 -16.19 -34.04
C VAL A 214 18.97 -16.39 -33.39
N LYS A 215 19.63 -15.32 -32.94
CA LYS A 215 20.99 -15.36 -32.36
C LYS A 215 20.97 -15.41 -30.84
N ASN A 216 20.20 -14.52 -30.24
CA ASN A 216 20.06 -14.38 -28.78
C ASN A 216 18.62 -13.96 -28.44
N ALA A 217 18.26 -13.99 -27.18
CA ALA A 217 16.97 -13.49 -26.75
C ALA A 217 16.98 -13.16 -25.25
N SER A 218 16.26 -12.11 -24.88
CA SER A 218 16.01 -11.72 -23.51
C SER A 218 14.54 -11.38 -23.31
N ILE A 219 14.04 -11.66 -22.12
CA ILE A 219 12.73 -11.16 -21.67
C ILE A 219 12.95 -9.75 -21.15
N ILE A 220 12.14 -8.80 -21.58
CA ILE A 220 12.17 -7.42 -21.08
C ILE A 220 10.83 -7.00 -20.52
N ARG A 221 10.85 -6.03 -19.61
CA ARG A 221 9.67 -5.41 -19.01
C ARG A 221 9.89 -3.93 -18.81
N ILE A 222 8.90 -3.11 -19.17
CA ILE A 222 9.02 -1.65 -19.09
C ILE A 222 8.05 -1.14 -18.02
N ILE A 223 8.55 -0.26 -17.17
CA ILE A 223 7.73 0.49 -16.22
C ILE A 223 7.67 1.95 -16.65
N ARG A 224 6.45 2.46 -16.85
CA ARG A 224 6.17 3.82 -17.27
C ARG A 224 5.70 4.69 -16.12
N SER A 225 5.89 5.98 -16.23
CA SER A 225 5.29 6.95 -15.29
C SER A 225 3.77 6.76 -15.22
N ALA A 226 3.19 7.05 -14.08
CA ALA A 226 1.74 7.21 -13.90
C ALA A 226 1.43 8.57 -13.27
N ASP A 227 2.43 9.44 -13.15
CA ASP A 227 2.32 10.73 -12.52
C ASP A 227 1.96 11.76 -13.59
N ILE A 228 0.67 12.06 -13.69
CA ILE A 228 0.13 13.25 -14.34
C ILE A 228 -0.45 14.06 -13.20
N GLU A 229 0.07 15.26 -12.94
CA GLU A 229 -0.55 16.19 -12.02
C GLU A 229 -1.79 16.79 -12.69
N GLU A 230 -2.86 16.94 -11.92
CA GLU A 230 -4.13 17.50 -12.40
C GLU A 230 -3.96 18.98 -12.83
N ASP A 231 -2.94 19.66 -12.28
CA ASP A 231 -2.61 21.07 -12.59
C ASP A 231 -2.10 21.28 -14.04
N ASP A 232 -1.64 20.23 -14.72
CA ASP A 232 -1.26 20.29 -16.15
C ASP A 232 -2.48 20.28 -17.10
N TYR A 233 -3.67 19.98 -16.57
CA TYR A 233 -4.90 20.18 -17.29
C TYR A 233 -5.47 21.54 -16.91
N SER A 234 -5.21 22.55 -17.74
CA SER A 234 -6.05 23.73 -17.77
C SER A 234 -7.50 23.27 -17.71
N LEU A 235 -8.23 23.73 -16.70
CA LEU A 235 -9.66 23.56 -16.54
C LEU A 235 -10.39 24.06 -17.80
N GLN A 236 -10.29 23.31 -18.90
CA GLN A 236 -11.27 23.38 -19.95
C GLN A 236 -12.54 22.79 -19.34
N GLU A 237 -13.57 23.58 -19.37
CA GLU A 237 -14.91 23.31 -18.86
C GLU A 237 -15.38 21.89 -19.22
N HIS A 238 -14.99 20.89 -18.44
CA HIS A 238 -15.60 19.58 -18.46
C HIS A 238 -16.76 19.64 -17.46
N GLU A 239 -17.96 19.53 -17.97
CA GLU A 239 -19.19 19.54 -17.17
C GLU A 239 -19.26 18.40 -16.16
N ASP A 240 -18.49 17.30 -16.34
CA ASP A 240 -18.45 16.15 -15.43
C ASP A 240 -17.01 15.76 -15.03
N TYR A 241 -16.70 15.92 -13.74
CA TYR A 241 -15.41 15.53 -13.15
C TYR A 241 -15.07 14.04 -13.37
N ARG A 242 -16.05 13.16 -13.50
CA ARG A 242 -15.84 11.74 -13.80
C ARG A 242 -15.30 11.52 -15.20
N GLU A 243 -15.83 12.22 -16.21
CA GLU A 243 -15.35 12.12 -17.60
C GLU A 243 -13.90 12.60 -17.71
N MET A 244 -13.55 13.66 -16.98
CA MET A 244 -12.19 14.12 -16.86
C MET A 244 -11.29 13.01 -16.27
N MET A 245 -11.70 12.34 -15.20
CA MET A 245 -10.94 11.25 -14.59
C MET A 245 -10.79 10.04 -15.50
N GLU A 246 -11.83 9.66 -16.25
CA GLU A 246 -11.75 8.57 -17.24
C GLU A 246 -10.73 8.89 -18.35
N THR A 247 -10.69 10.13 -18.80
CA THR A 247 -9.74 10.62 -19.81
C THR A 247 -8.30 10.59 -19.26
N LEU A 248 -8.09 11.05 -18.04
CA LEU A 248 -6.83 11.06 -17.34
C LEU A 248 -6.25 9.64 -17.18
N ILE A 249 -7.09 8.67 -16.83
CA ILE A 249 -6.70 7.25 -16.74
C ILE A 249 -6.21 6.73 -18.10
N LYS A 250 -6.90 7.06 -19.20
CA LYS A 250 -6.50 6.65 -20.56
C LYS A 250 -5.15 7.24 -20.96
N GLN A 251 -4.87 8.48 -20.60
CA GLN A 251 -3.62 9.16 -20.96
C GLN A 251 -2.42 8.63 -20.15
N ARG A 252 -2.59 8.30 -18.86
CA ARG A 252 -1.53 7.67 -18.03
C ARG A 252 -0.93 6.42 -18.65
N ARG A 253 -1.66 5.70 -19.50
CA ARG A 253 -1.16 4.50 -20.18
C ARG A 253 -0.04 4.78 -21.19
N LYS A 254 0.12 6.03 -21.66
CA LYS A 254 1.06 6.42 -22.71
C LYS A 254 2.30 7.18 -22.21
N LEU A 255 2.49 7.32 -20.91
CA LEU A 255 3.58 8.12 -20.33
C LEU A 255 4.98 7.50 -20.57
N ALA A 256 6.01 8.33 -20.35
CA ALA A 256 7.40 7.97 -20.62
C ALA A 256 7.88 6.74 -19.84
N PRO A 257 8.72 5.87 -20.44
CA PRO A 257 9.41 4.81 -19.74
C PRO A 257 10.33 5.38 -18.66
N LEU A 258 10.36 4.74 -17.50
CA LEU A 258 11.22 5.12 -16.36
C LEU A 258 12.25 4.04 -16.03
N ARG A 259 11.93 2.78 -16.36
CA ARG A 259 12.74 1.63 -16.02
C ARG A 259 12.53 0.52 -17.03
N MET A 260 13.61 -0.09 -17.45
CA MET A 260 13.62 -1.37 -18.16
C MET A 260 14.26 -2.44 -17.30
N GLU A 261 13.55 -3.52 -17.06
CA GLU A 261 14.08 -4.77 -16.50
C GLU A 261 14.33 -5.74 -17.65
N MET A 262 15.40 -6.52 -17.58
CA MET A 262 15.72 -7.50 -18.59
C MET A 262 16.37 -8.76 -17.98
N SER A 263 16.06 -9.92 -18.56
CA SER A 263 16.82 -11.14 -18.28
C SER A 263 18.15 -11.11 -19.03
N PRO A 264 19.19 -11.85 -18.60
CA PRO A 264 20.41 -12.00 -19.36
C PRO A 264 20.14 -12.57 -20.76
N GLY A 265 20.99 -12.21 -21.74
CA GLY A 265 20.96 -12.82 -23.06
C GLY A 265 21.08 -11.90 -24.28
N LEU A 266 20.96 -10.57 -24.14
CA LEU A 266 21.23 -9.61 -25.21
C LEU A 266 22.71 -9.15 -25.18
N GLU A 267 23.24 -8.82 -26.34
CA GLU A 267 24.53 -8.13 -26.47
C GLU A 267 24.35 -6.62 -26.20
N GLU A 268 25.46 -5.91 -25.94
CA GLU A 268 25.45 -4.48 -25.63
C GLU A 268 24.76 -3.64 -26.72
N ILE A 269 24.95 -4.03 -27.98
CA ILE A 269 24.40 -3.32 -29.14
C ILE A 269 22.85 -3.34 -29.14
N GLU A 270 22.22 -4.47 -28.78
CA GLU A 270 20.76 -4.55 -28.69
C GLU A 270 20.24 -3.74 -27.48
N VAL A 271 20.97 -3.78 -26.38
CA VAL A 271 20.63 -2.98 -25.18
C VAL A 271 20.73 -1.50 -25.51
N ASP A 272 21.76 -1.06 -26.25
CA ASP A 272 21.89 0.33 -26.66
C ASP A 272 20.80 0.75 -27.65
N MET A 273 20.39 -0.12 -28.55
CA MET A 273 19.23 0.14 -29.41
C MET A 273 17.94 0.29 -28.62
N LEU A 274 17.69 -0.58 -27.62
CA LEU A 274 16.52 -0.47 -26.74
C LEU A 274 16.53 0.82 -25.94
N LYS A 275 17.67 1.21 -25.36
CA LYS A 275 17.84 2.50 -24.68
C LYS A 275 17.49 3.67 -25.57
N HIS A 276 17.97 3.64 -26.81
CA HIS A 276 17.69 4.69 -27.79
C HIS A 276 16.18 4.78 -28.13
N PHE A 277 15.53 3.65 -28.43
CA PHE A 277 14.10 3.62 -28.77
C PHE A 277 13.19 4.00 -27.62
N LEU A 278 13.60 3.73 -26.38
CA LEU A 278 12.83 3.96 -25.17
C LEU A 278 13.22 5.26 -24.44
N ASP A 279 14.22 5.97 -24.95
CA ASP A 279 14.79 7.18 -24.31
C ASP A 279 15.22 6.93 -22.86
N LEU A 280 15.97 5.83 -22.65
CA LEU A 280 16.46 5.41 -21.34
C LEU A 280 17.97 5.55 -21.22
N SER A 281 18.43 6.03 -20.08
CA SER A 281 19.84 5.99 -19.69
C SER A 281 20.27 4.58 -19.24
N SER A 282 21.57 4.30 -19.23
CA SER A 282 22.11 3.01 -18.75
C SER A 282 21.80 2.75 -17.27
N SER A 283 21.57 3.78 -16.46
CA SER A 283 21.22 3.62 -15.05
C SER A 283 19.78 3.15 -14.84
N GLN A 284 18.91 3.32 -15.83
CA GLN A 284 17.51 2.92 -15.83
C GLN A 284 17.29 1.49 -16.35
N VAL A 285 18.37 0.81 -16.79
CA VAL A 285 18.34 -0.58 -17.24
C VAL A 285 18.83 -1.50 -16.13
N PHE A 286 18.04 -2.52 -15.81
CA PHE A 286 18.30 -3.45 -14.72
C PHE A 286 18.29 -4.88 -15.27
N GLU A 287 19.45 -5.50 -15.37
CA GLU A 287 19.56 -6.93 -15.67
C GLU A 287 19.34 -7.72 -14.37
N VAL A 288 18.47 -8.71 -14.41
CA VAL A 288 18.04 -9.52 -13.25
C VAL A 288 17.90 -10.99 -13.65
N GLU A 289 18.21 -11.89 -12.71
CA GLU A 289 18.22 -13.34 -12.92
C GLU A 289 16.88 -14.01 -12.62
N SER A 290 16.08 -13.42 -11.71
CA SER A 290 14.75 -13.93 -11.38
C SER A 290 13.69 -13.43 -12.37
N PRO A 291 12.49 -14.03 -12.42
CA PRO A 291 11.42 -13.53 -13.26
C PRO A 291 11.14 -12.04 -13.07
N LEU A 292 10.81 -11.33 -14.17
CA LEU A 292 10.60 -9.88 -14.15
C LEU A 292 9.26 -9.48 -13.52
N GLU A 293 8.33 -10.43 -13.42
CA GLU A 293 7.01 -10.25 -12.87
C GLU A 293 6.65 -11.49 -12.03
N PHE A 294 5.90 -11.32 -10.92
CA PHE A 294 5.68 -12.37 -9.92
C PHE A 294 4.21 -12.74 -9.70
N SER A 295 3.28 -12.40 -10.61
CA SER A 295 1.85 -12.78 -10.45
C SER A 295 1.65 -14.29 -10.47
N PHE A 296 2.47 -15.04 -11.20
CA PHE A 296 2.43 -16.51 -11.25
C PHE A 296 2.55 -17.17 -9.87
N VAL A 297 3.12 -16.49 -8.89
CA VAL A 297 3.24 -16.96 -7.51
C VAL A 297 1.88 -17.28 -6.91
N PHE A 298 0.84 -16.53 -7.25
CA PHE A 298 -0.51 -16.79 -6.72
C PHE A 298 -1.11 -18.09 -7.29
N THR A 299 -0.91 -18.35 -8.58
CA THR A 299 -1.29 -19.64 -9.21
C THR A 299 -0.53 -20.81 -8.56
N LEU A 300 0.78 -20.63 -8.35
CA LEU A 300 1.61 -21.62 -7.65
C LEU A 300 1.12 -21.87 -6.21
N GLN A 301 0.73 -20.81 -5.50
CA GLN A 301 0.19 -20.92 -4.14
C GLN A 301 -1.12 -21.71 -4.09
N ASP A 302 -2.01 -21.55 -5.05
CA ASP A 302 -3.26 -22.29 -5.09
C ASP A 302 -3.01 -23.80 -5.29
N TYR A 303 -2.03 -24.17 -6.11
CA TYR A 303 -1.54 -25.54 -6.22
C TYR A 303 -0.95 -26.05 -4.89
N LEU A 304 -0.10 -25.25 -4.24
CA LEU A 304 0.58 -25.62 -2.99
C LEU A 304 -0.39 -25.75 -1.81
N LYS A 305 -1.35 -24.82 -1.66
CA LYS A 305 -2.30 -24.82 -0.53
C LYS A 305 -3.11 -26.10 -0.43
N SER A 306 -3.44 -26.71 -1.58
CA SER A 306 -4.20 -27.96 -1.62
C SER A 306 -3.36 -29.21 -1.24
N ARG A 307 -2.03 -29.14 -1.38
CA ARG A 307 -1.10 -30.27 -1.19
C ARG A 307 -0.21 -30.11 0.04
N HIS A 308 0.23 -28.88 0.30
CA HIS A 308 1.20 -28.50 1.32
C HIS A 308 0.71 -27.31 2.16
N PRO A 309 -0.43 -27.45 2.88
CA PRO A 309 -0.98 -26.37 3.69
C PRO A 309 -0.02 -25.91 4.79
N GLU A 310 0.93 -26.74 5.21
CA GLU A 310 1.98 -26.40 6.19
C GLU A 310 2.95 -25.32 5.70
N LEU A 311 3.02 -25.07 4.40
CA LEU A 311 3.84 -24.01 3.79
C LEU A 311 3.20 -22.63 3.90
N PHE A 312 2.05 -22.52 4.53
CA PHE A 312 1.30 -21.27 4.69
C PHE A 312 0.99 -20.98 6.16
N TYR A 313 0.72 -19.74 6.45
CA TYR A 313 0.21 -19.38 7.76
C TYR A 313 -1.14 -20.05 8.04
N LYS A 314 -1.27 -20.64 9.21
CA LYS A 314 -2.59 -21.09 9.68
C LYS A 314 -3.53 -19.89 9.67
N ARG A 315 -4.74 -20.10 9.15
CA ARG A 315 -5.77 -19.06 9.16
C ARG A 315 -6.08 -18.71 10.61
N LEU A 316 -5.96 -17.43 10.93
CA LEU A 316 -6.40 -16.90 12.21
C LEU A 316 -7.76 -16.22 11.99
N GLU A 317 -8.76 -16.64 12.75
CA GLU A 317 -10.10 -16.09 12.62
C GLU A 317 -10.27 -14.88 13.53
N ALA A 318 -10.85 -13.82 12.97
CA ALA A 318 -11.21 -12.64 13.74
C ALA A 318 -12.25 -13.00 14.81
N ARG A 319 -12.04 -12.53 16.02
CA ARG A 319 -12.96 -12.77 17.14
C ARG A 319 -14.13 -11.81 17.12
N ASN A 320 -15.19 -12.17 17.79
CA ASN A 320 -16.23 -11.21 18.17
C ASN A 320 -15.66 -10.27 19.23
N SER A 321 -15.93 -8.97 19.09
CA SER A 321 -15.53 -8.02 20.12
C SER A 321 -16.32 -8.30 21.42
N PRO A 322 -15.67 -8.34 22.59
CA PRO A 322 -16.35 -8.49 23.87
C PRO A 322 -17.19 -7.27 24.28
N LEU A 323 -17.07 -6.16 23.53
CA LEU A 323 -17.95 -4.99 23.69
C LEU A 323 -19.28 -5.13 22.96
N VAL A 324 -19.47 -6.20 22.18
CA VAL A 324 -20.62 -6.36 21.30
C VAL A 324 -21.41 -7.60 21.69
N GLU A 325 -22.67 -7.39 22.03
CA GLU A 325 -23.66 -8.44 22.24
C GLU A 325 -24.35 -8.75 20.90
N ASN A 326 -24.37 -10.02 20.51
CA ASN A 326 -24.90 -10.41 19.21
C ASN A 326 -26.43 -10.30 19.12
N THR A 327 -27.14 -10.43 20.23
CA THR A 327 -28.60 -10.40 20.35
C THR A 327 -29.19 -9.01 20.47
N VAL A 328 -28.39 -8.00 20.81
CA VAL A 328 -28.80 -6.62 20.96
C VAL A 328 -28.51 -5.80 19.71
N PRO A 329 -29.43 -4.99 19.18
CA PRO A 329 -29.17 -4.12 18.06
C PRO A 329 -27.96 -3.21 18.29
N MET A 330 -27.11 -3.02 17.25
CA MET A 330 -25.89 -2.23 17.37
C MET A 330 -26.15 -0.77 17.72
N ILE A 331 -27.20 -0.18 17.14
CA ILE A 331 -27.60 1.20 17.45
C ILE A 331 -27.83 1.36 18.97
N LYS A 332 -28.56 0.44 19.59
CA LYS A 332 -28.82 0.48 21.04
C LYS A 332 -27.56 0.33 21.89
N GLN A 333 -26.60 -0.45 21.41
CA GLN A 333 -25.33 -0.63 22.10
C GLN A 333 -24.44 0.62 22.00
N VAL A 334 -24.35 1.23 20.83
CA VAL A 334 -23.59 2.48 20.62
C VAL A 334 -24.18 3.64 21.41
N LEU A 335 -25.52 3.71 21.55
CA LEU A 335 -26.18 4.68 22.40
C LEU A 335 -25.84 4.52 23.90
N LYS A 336 -25.47 3.31 24.32
CA LYS A 336 -25.20 2.97 25.73
C LYS A 336 -23.73 3.14 26.12
N HIS A 337 -22.80 2.84 25.22
CA HIS A 337 -21.35 2.90 25.47
C HIS A 337 -20.54 2.91 24.16
N ASP A 338 -19.33 3.43 24.26
CA ASP A 338 -18.39 3.40 23.15
C ASP A 338 -17.97 1.97 22.79
N ILE A 339 -17.82 1.71 21.49
CA ILE A 339 -17.40 0.42 20.95
C ILE A 339 -16.15 0.65 20.09
N LEU A 340 -15.03 0.02 20.47
CA LEU A 340 -13.83 -0.06 19.64
C LEU A 340 -13.74 -1.47 19.05
N LEU A 341 -13.55 -1.54 17.72
CA LEU A 341 -13.15 -2.75 17.03
C LEU A 341 -11.69 -2.61 16.58
N SER A 342 -10.92 -3.68 16.76
CA SER A 342 -9.50 -3.72 16.38
C SER A 342 -9.25 -4.79 15.30
N TYR A 343 -9.17 -4.36 14.06
CA TYR A 343 -8.89 -5.24 12.93
C TYR A 343 -7.40 -5.62 12.88
N PRO A 344 -7.06 -6.80 12.35
CA PRO A 344 -7.86 -7.94 11.92
C PRO A 344 -8.22 -8.89 13.09
N PHE A 345 -7.89 -8.53 14.33
CA PHE A 345 -8.05 -9.36 15.52
C PHE A 345 -9.51 -9.55 15.91
N GLU A 346 -10.30 -8.50 15.70
CA GLU A 346 -11.76 -8.49 15.85
C GLU A 346 -12.44 -8.30 14.50
N SER A 347 -13.66 -8.85 14.37
CA SER A 347 -14.43 -8.84 13.14
C SER A 347 -14.96 -7.44 12.79
N MET A 348 -15.01 -7.10 11.50
CA MET A 348 -15.72 -5.93 10.97
C MET A 348 -17.26 -6.12 10.99
N ALA A 349 -17.75 -7.34 11.26
CA ALA A 349 -19.18 -7.65 11.20
C ALA A 349 -20.05 -6.74 12.06
N PRO A 350 -19.66 -6.32 13.29
CA PRO A 350 -20.47 -5.38 14.09
C PRO A 350 -20.67 -4.02 13.40
N PHE A 351 -19.66 -3.47 12.74
CA PHE A 351 -19.80 -2.22 11.98
C PHE A 351 -20.72 -2.40 10.76
N LEU A 352 -20.57 -3.51 10.03
CA LEU A 352 -21.47 -3.81 8.91
C LEU A 352 -22.91 -3.99 9.35
N ARG A 353 -23.13 -4.64 10.53
CA ARG A 353 -24.44 -4.78 11.16
C ARG A 353 -25.00 -3.42 11.58
N PHE A 354 -24.18 -2.55 12.14
CA PHE A 354 -24.56 -1.18 12.50
C PHE A 354 -25.13 -0.41 11.28
N LEU A 355 -24.44 -0.46 10.15
CA LEU A 355 -24.90 0.19 8.91
C LEU A 355 -26.17 -0.47 8.33
N ASP A 356 -26.25 -1.80 8.37
CA ASP A 356 -27.42 -2.54 7.88
C ASP A 356 -28.65 -2.24 8.74
N GLU A 357 -28.51 -2.20 10.07
CA GLU A 357 -29.56 -1.77 11.00
C GLU A 357 -29.97 -0.31 10.74
N ALA A 358 -28.98 0.60 10.64
CA ALA A 358 -29.24 2.02 10.36
C ALA A 358 -29.97 2.23 9.02
N SER A 359 -29.70 1.40 8.02
CA SER A 359 -30.39 1.49 6.74
C SER A 359 -31.89 1.17 6.80
N ARG A 360 -32.34 0.43 7.84
CA ARG A 360 -33.73 -0.06 7.99
C ARG A 360 -34.49 0.62 9.12
N ASP A 361 -33.79 1.09 10.14
CA ASP A 361 -34.42 1.66 11.34
C ASP A 361 -35.18 2.96 11.01
N PRO A 362 -36.51 3.05 11.24
CA PRO A 362 -37.28 4.23 10.92
C PRO A 362 -36.89 5.47 11.75
N GLN A 363 -36.21 5.31 12.86
CA GLN A 363 -35.71 6.41 13.68
C GLN A 363 -34.43 7.05 13.11
N VAL A 364 -33.74 6.39 12.18
CA VAL A 364 -32.60 6.97 11.45
C VAL A 364 -33.10 7.95 10.40
N ILE A 365 -32.62 9.20 10.48
CA ILE A 365 -32.98 10.30 9.59
C ILE A 365 -32.01 10.37 8.42
N SER A 366 -30.72 10.36 8.73
CA SER A 366 -29.68 10.52 7.72
C SER A 366 -28.45 9.65 7.99
N ILE A 367 -27.70 9.34 6.92
CA ILE A 367 -26.38 8.70 6.97
C ILE A 367 -25.42 9.50 6.10
N LYS A 368 -24.35 10.03 6.70
CA LYS A 368 -23.27 10.72 5.98
C LYS A 368 -21.99 9.91 6.09
N MET A 369 -21.26 9.74 4.98
CA MET A 369 -20.08 8.86 4.97
C MET A 369 -19.02 9.30 3.97
N THR A 370 -17.73 9.16 4.35
CA THR A 370 -16.60 9.35 3.44
C THR A 370 -16.12 8.00 2.91
N LEU A 371 -15.92 7.86 1.59
CA LEU A 371 -15.41 6.64 0.96
C LEU A 371 -14.14 6.95 0.17
N TYR A 372 -13.08 6.16 0.42
CA TYR A 372 -11.80 6.30 -0.27
C TYR A 372 -11.45 5.05 -1.12
N ARG A 373 -11.49 3.87 -0.52
CA ARG A 373 -11.27 2.57 -1.18
C ARG A 373 -12.29 1.57 -0.70
N VAL A 374 -13.11 1.07 -1.60
CA VAL A 374 -14.22 0.16 -1.29
C VAL A 374 -14.02 -1.17 -2.01
N ALA A 375 -14.51 -2.26 -1.44
CA ALA A 375 -14.46 -3.57 -2.09
C ALA A 375 -15.38 -3.63 -3.32
N LYS A 376 -15.05 -4.45 -4.33
CA LYS A 376 -15.89 -4.61 -5.54
C LYS A 376 -17.34 -5.03 -5.23
N ASN A 377 -17.56 -5.80 -4.16
CA ASN A 377 -18.88 -6.24 -3.68
C ASN A 377 -19.12 -5.73 -2.25
N SER A 378 -19.01 -4.42 -2.05
CA SER A 378 -19.06 -3.81 -0.72
C SER A 378 -20.43 -3.90 -0.07
N LYS A 379 -20.49 -4.47 1.14
CA LYS A 379 -21.69 -4.46 1.98
C LYS A 379 -21.99 -3.05 2.51
N VAL A 380 -20.95 -2.24 2.70
CA VAL A 380 -21.08 -0.82 3.10
C VAL A 380 -21.91 -0.07 2.07
N VAL A 381 -21.50 -0.12 0.79
CA VAL A 381 -22.23 0.56 -0.30
C VAL A 381 -23.66 0.04 -0.44
N LYS A 382 -23.84 -1.29 -0.32
CA LYS A 382 -25.20 -1.89 -0.36
C LYS A 382 -26.10 -1.39 0.76
N SER A 383 -25.55 -1.14 1.98
CA SER A 383 -26.32 -0.58 3.08
C SER A 383 -26.68 0.89 2.84
N LEU A 384 -25.79 1.68 2.25
CA LEU A 384 -26.06 3.08 1.88
C LEU A 384 -27.16 3.19 0.80
N ILE A 385 -27.08 2.36 -0.26
CA ILE A 385 -28.13 2.24 -1.29
C ILE A 385 -29.47 1.92 -0.64
N ARG A 386 -29.52 0.87 0.20
CA ARG A 386 -30.77 0.49 0.90
C ARG A 386 -31.30 1.61 1.80
N ALA A 387 -30.43 2.38 2.44
CA ALA A 387 -30.85 3.51 3.26
C ALA A 387 -31.57 4.58 2.42
N ALA A 388 -31.02 4.93 1.26
CA ALA A 388 -31.63 5.87 0.33
C ALA A 388 -32.97 5.34 -0.21
N GLU A 389 -33.03 4.08 -0.62
CA GLU A 389 -34.26 3.39 -1.06
C GLU A 389 -35.33 3.36 0.02
N ASN A 390 -34.93 3.33 1.32
CA ASN A 390 -35.83 3.43 2.46
C ASN A 390 -36.17 4.89 2.87
N GLY A 391 -35.87 5.86 2.00
CA GLY A 391 -36.24 7.27 2.17
C GLY A 391 -35.39 8.05 3.17
N LYS A 392 -34.20 7.57 3.52
CA LYS A 392 -33.28 8.31 4.38
C LYS A 392 -32.42 9.27 3.55
N ASP A 393 -32.03 10.40 4.16
CA ASP A 393 -31.07 11.30 3.57
C ASP A 393 -29.66 10.68 3.64
N VAL A 394 -29.09 10.32 2.49
CA VAL A 394 -27.79 9.65 2.40
C VAL A 394 -26.82 10.52 1.62
N THR A 395 -25.82 11.06 2.30
CA THR A 395 -24.72 11.84 1.72
C THR A 395 -23.44 11.03 1.72
N VAL A 396 -22.85 10.82 0.55
CA VAL A 396 -21.61 10.04 0.39
C VAL A 396 -20.55 10.85 -0.34
N LEU A 397 -19.44 11.11 0.35
CA LEU A 397 -18.28 11.70 -0.29
C LEU A 397 -17.37 10.59 -0.83
N VAL A 398 -17.24 10.49 -2.15
CA VAL A 398 -16.42 9.49 -2.85
C VAL A 398 -15.16 10.16 -3.39
N GLU A 399 -13.99 9.75 -2.89
CA GLU A 399 -12.70 10.25 -3.39
C GLU A 399 -12.32 9.51 -4.69
N LEU A 400 -12.56 10.13 -5.83
CA LEU A 400 -12.26 9.54 -7.15
C LEU A 400 -10.75 9.45 -7.43
N ARG A 401 -9.92 10.28 -6.78
CA ARG A 401 -8.45 10.31 -6.94
C ARG A 401 -7.73 9.26 -6.09
N ALA A 402 -8.42 8.19 -5.68
CA ALA A 402 -7.80 7.05 -4.99
C ALA A 402 -7.00 6.23 -6.01
N ARG A 403 -5.67 6.48 -6.12
CA ARG A 403 -4.78 5.89 -7.13
C ARG A 403 -4.96 4.38 -7.26
N PHE A 404 -5.18 3.91 -8.51
CA PHE A 404 -5.42 2.53 -8.92
C PHE A 404 -6.77 1.92 -8.48
N ASP A 405 -7.64 2.69 -7.85
CA ASP A 405 -9.02 2.31 -7.52
C ASP A 405 -10.04 3.23 -8.21
N GLU A 406 -9.59 4.13 -9.08
CA GLU A 406 -10.41 5.15 -9.73
C GLU A 406 -11.61 4.53 -10.48
N GLU A 407 -11.38 3.50 -11.31
CA GLU A 407 -12.45 2.83 -12.09
C GLU A 407 -13.51 2.21 -11.18
N ASN A 408 -13.08 1.60 -10.07
CA ASN A 408 -13.99 1.00 -9.10
C ASN A 408 -14.82 2.07 -8.36
N ASN A 409 -14.19 3.18 -7.99
CA ASN A 409 -14.87 4.28 -7.29
C ASN A 409 -15.88 5.00 -8.21
N ILE A 410 -15.54 5.18 -9.49
CA ILE A 410 -16.46 5.71 -10.52
C ILE A 410 -17.69 4.78 -10.67
N ALA A 411 -17.47 3.46 -10.73
CA ALA A 411 -18.58 2.50 -10.87
C ALA A 411 -19.52 2.54 -9.66
N TRP A 412 -18.99 2.65 -8.44
CA TRP A 412 -19.80 2.75 -7.23
C TRP A 412 -20.52 4.09 -7.11
N SER A 413 -19.90 5.20 -7.50
CA SER A 413 -20.55 6.51 -7.46
C SER A 413 -21.81 6.54 -8.33
N LYS A 414 -21.74 5.96 -9.54
CA LYS A 414 -22.91 5.83 -10.42
C LYS A 414 -24.07 5.04 -9.79
N GLN A 415 -23.75 3.95 -9.06
CA GLN A 415 -24.76 3.14 -8.37
C GLN A 415 -25.41 3.87 -7.19
N LEU A 416 -24.61 4.61 -6.40
CA LEU A 416 -25.10 5.41 -5.29
C LEU A 416 -26.05 6.54 -5.77
N GLU A 417 -25.67 7.27 -6.81
CA GLU A 417 -26.52 8.29 -7.41
C GLU A 417 -27.84 7.72 -7.96
N SER A 418 -27.77 6.59 -8.68
CA SER A 418 -28.95 5.93 -9.22
C SER A 418 -29.93 5.48 -8.13
N ALA A 419 -29.45 5.24 -6.92
CA ALA A 419 -30.26 4.90 -5.74
C ALA A 419 -30.81 6.12 -4.99
N GLY A 420 -30.48 7.34 -5.42
CA GLY A 420 -30.92 8.58 -4.78
C GLY A 420 -30.02 9.10 -3.67
N CYS A 421 -28.76 8.61 -3.55
CA CYS A 421 -27.80 9.19 -2.63
C CYS A 421 -27.25 10.53 -3.17
N HIS A 422 -27.02 11.47 -2.27
CA HIS A 422 -26.22 12.66 -2.55
C HIS A 422 -24.74 12.28 -2.63
N VAL A 423 -24.16 12.28 -3.83
CA VAL A 423 -22.74 11.93 -4.04
C VAL A 423 -21.92 13.18 -4.28
N ILE A 424 -20.82 13.31 -3.52
CA ILE A 424 -19.83 14.39 -3.64
C ILE A 424 -18.51 13.78 -4.10
N TYR A 425 -17.94 14.33 -5.16
CA TYR A 425 -16.71 13.82 -5.81
C TYR A 425 -15.42 14.46 -5.26
N GLY A 426 -15.22 14.38 -3.93
CA GLY A 426 -14.07 14.99 -3.30
C GLY A 426 -14.13 16.51 -3.26
N LEU A 427 -12.99 17.14 -3.06
CA LEU A 427 -12.80 18.59 -3.07
C LEU A 427 -11.80 18.95 -4.17
N SER A 428 -11.89 20.15 -4.75
CA SER A 428 -11.01 20.60 -5.82
C SER A 428 -9.53 20.57 -5.41
N GLU A 429 -9.20 21.11 -4.24
CA GLU A 429 -7.81 21.30 -3.81
C GLU A 429 -7.30 20.24 -2.81
N LEU A 430 -8.20 19.57 -2.09
CA LEU A 430 -7.85 18.63 -1.03
C LEU A 430 -8.36 17.22 -1.33
N LYS A 431 -7.55 16.21 -1.05
CA LYS A 431 -8.00 14.81 -1.07
C LYS A 431 -8.67 14.46 0.26
N VAL A 432 -9.86 13.88 0.20
CA VAL A 432 -10.54 13.41 1.41
C VAL A 432 -10.06 12.01 1.76
N HIS A 433 -9.40 11.89 2.91
CA HIS A 433 -8.83 10.62 3.37
C HIS A 433 -9.32 10.22 4.77
N SER A 434 -10.20 11.01 5.38
CA SER A 434 -10.88 10.64 6.63
C SER A 434 -11.71 9.37 6.47
N LYS A 435 -11.93 8.64 7.56
CA LYS A 435 -12.83 7.50 7.64
C LYS A 435 -13.87 7.81 8.69
N LEU A 436 -14.91 8.47 8.23
CA LEU A 436 -15.96 9.05 9.06
C LEU A 436 -17.33 8.60 8.55
N CYS A 437 -18.16 8.11 9.44
CA CYS A 437 -19.56 7.82 9.21
C CYS A 437 -20.39 8.45 10.34
N LEU A 438 -21.42 9.20 9.97
CA LEU A 438 -22.34 9.84 10.90
C LEU A 438 -23.76 9.36 10.60
N VAL A 439 -24.43 8.82 11.62
CA VAL A 439 -25.85 8.46 11.59
C VAL A 439 -26.60 9.42 12.50
N THR A 440 -27.57 10.14 11.92
CA THR A 440 -28.49 10.99 12.69
C THR A 440 -29.71 10.18 13.10
N TYR A 441 -29.93 10.08 14.40
CA TYR A 441 -30.94 9.21 15.01
C TYR A 441 -31.91 10.01 15.83
N ARG A 442 -33.22 9.80 15.65
CA ARG A 442 -34.29 10.47 16.39
C ARG A 442 -34.64 9.65 17.63
N THR A 443 -34.72 10.30 18.76
CA THR A 443 -35.22 9.73 20.03
C THR A 443 -36.35 10.62 20.58
N ASP A 444 -37.00 10.16 21.60
CA ASP A 444 -38.03 10.96 22.32
C ASP A 444 -37.42 12.21 23.01
N GLU A 445 -36.12 12.16 23.30
CA GLU A 445 -35.33 13.26 23.88
C GLU A 445 -34.79 14.24 22.85
N GLY A 446 -34.96 13.99 21.53
CA GLY A 446 -34.45 14.79 20.46
C GLY A 446 -33.48 14.04 19.55
N ILE A 447 -32.60 14.77 18.84
CA ILE A 447 -31.66 14.20 17.91
C ILE A 447 -30.41 13.72 18.64
N LYS A 448 -30.00 12.51 18.35
CA LYS A 448 -28.71 11.92 18.76
C LYS A 448 -27.86 11.65 17.53
N TYR A 449 -26.57 11.76 17.70
CA TYR A 449 -25.58 11.39 16.68
C TYR A 449 -24.90 10.08 17.06
N LEU A 450 -24.75 9.19 16.08
CA LEU A 450 -23.94 7.98 16.22
C LEU A 450 -22.78 8.11 15.24
N THR A 451 -21.60 8.37 15.78
CA THR A 451 -20.41 8.69 15.01
C THR A 451 -19.47 7.49 14.96
N GLN A 452 -19.06 7.09 13.77
CA GLN A 452 -17.98 6.13 13.62
C GLN A 452 -16.76 6.82 13.04
N ILE A 453 -15.59 6.60 13.67
CA ILE A 453 -14.28 7.13 13.25
C ILE A 453 -13.31 5.96 13.11
N GLY A 454 -12.67 5.86 11.95
CA GLY A 454 -11.73 4.77 11.64
C GLY A 454 -10.33 5.25 11.30
N THR A 455 -9.34 4.39 11.57
CA THR A 455 -7.98 4.59 11.06
C THR A 455 -7.80 4.01 9.65
N GLY A 456 -8.62 3.05 9.26
CA GLY A 456 -8.56 2.30 8.00
C GLY A 456 -9.81 2.42 7.13
N ASN A 457 -9.66 2.07 5.86
CA ASN A 457 -10.72 2.17 4.86
C ASN A 457 -11.88 1.18 5.12
N TYR A 458 -13.06 1.51 4.61
CA TYR A 458 -14.25 0.66 4.65
C TYR A 458 -14.18 -0.44 3.60
N ASN A 459 -13.32 -1.43 3.84
CA ASN A 459 -13.07 -2.51 2.89
C ASN A 459 -12.97 -3.85 3.62
N GLU A 460 -13.92 -4.74 3.37
CA GLU A 460 -14.09 -6.02 4.06
C GLU A 460 -12.94 -7.01 3.78
N LYS A 461 -12.18 -6.81 2.69
CA LYS A 461 -11.01 -7.62 2.41
C LYS A 461 -9.79 -7.13 3.18
N THR A 462 -9.55 -5.81 3.14
CA THR A 462 -8.38 -5.23 3.83
C THR A 462 -8.51 -5.27 5.34
N SER A 463 -9.73 -5.21 5.90
CA SER A 463 -9.96 -5.39 7.34
C SER A 463 -9.49 -6.74 7.91
N LYS A 464 -9.28 -7.75 7.04
CA LYS A 464 -8.73 -9.06 7.41
C LYS A 464 -7.19 -9.13 7.33
N LEU A 465 -6.56 -8.11 6.77
CA LEU A 465 -5.13 -8.10 6.44
C LEU A 465 -4.38 -6.91 7.05
N TYR A 466 -5.08 -5.83 7.41
CA TYR A 466 -4.51 -4.59 7.93
C TYR A 466 -4.91 -4.41 9.39
N THR A 467 -3.97 -3.91 10.20
CA THR A 467 -4.29 -3.51 11.57
C THR A 467 -4.92 -2.12 11.55
N ASP A 468 -6.16 -2.02 12.00
CA ASP A 468 -6.89 -0.75 12.06
C ASP A 468 -7.85 -0.71 13.24
N PHE A 469 -8.28 0.50 13.61
CA PHE A 469 -9.31 0.73 14.62
C PHE A 469 -10.58 1.28 14.00
N CYS A 470 -11.71 0.92 14.59
CA CYS A 470 -13.05 1.45 14.29
C CYS A 470 -13.72 1.78 15.61
N LEU A 471 -13.79 3.07 15.95
CA LEU A 471 -14.49 3.59 17.10
C LEU A 471 -15.93 3.93 16.69
N MET A 472 -16.93 3.49 17.47
CA MET A 472 -18.32 3.91 17.36
C MET A 472 -18.74 4.52 18.70
N THR A 473 -19.28 5.73 18.68
CA THR A 473 -19.66 6.50 19.86
C THR A 473 -20.95 7.28 19.62
N SER A 474 -21.70 7.53 20.69
CA SER A 474 -22.84 8.45 20.70
C SER A 474 -22.54 9.76 21.44
N GLU A 475 -21.29 10.04 21.73
CA GLU A 475 -20.88 11.29 22.39
C GLU A 475 -21.24 12.48 21.50
N HIS A 476 -22.05 13.41 22.05
CA HIS A 476 -22.69 14.50 21.30
C HIS A 476 -21.68 15.38 20.56
N ALA A 477 -20.59 15.78 21.24
CA ALA A 477 -19.57 16.64 20.65
C ALA A 477 -18.89 16.05 19.41
N PHE A 478 -18.68 14.72 19.38
CA PHE A 478 -18.16 14.04 18.18
C PHE A 478 -19.13 14.14 17.01
N GLY A 479 -20.43 13.99 17.31
CA GLY A 479 -21.49 14.04 16.31
C GLY A 479 -21.69 15.44 15.74
N GLU A 480 -21.68 16.45 16.59
CA GLU A 480 -21.80 17.86 16.16
C GLU A 480 -20.65 18.25 15.24
N GLU A 481 -19.40 18.02 15.68
CA GLU A 481 -18.23 18.36 14.86
C GLU A 481 -18.14 17.53 13.59
N ALA A 482 -18.54 16.25 13.61
CA ALA A 482 -18.64 15.44 12.40
C ALA A 482 -19.71 15.97 11.43
N ASN A 483 -20.87 16.44 11.97
CA ASN A 483 -21.92 17.02 11.14
C ASN A 483 -21.49 18.35 10.52
N GLU A 484 -20.83 19.20 11.28
CA GLU A 484 -20.26 20.44 10.78
C GLU A 484 -19.21 20.17 9.69
N LEU A 485 -18.30 19.21 9.91
CA LEU A 485 -17.33 18.82 8.92
C LEU A 485 -18.00 18.35 7.62
N PHE A 486 -19.04 17.51 7.68
CA PHE A 486 -19.79 17.10 6.49
C PHE A 486 -20.47 18.29 5.79
N THR A 487 -20.99 19.26 6.56
CA THR A 487 -21.62 20.46 5.99
C THR A 487 -20.60 21.28 5.21
N HIS A 488 -19.41 21.53 5.76
CA HIS A 488 -18.33 22.21 5.04
C HIS A 488 -17.88 21.45 3.79
N LEU A 489 -17.73 20.13 3.90
CA LEU A 489 -17.38 19.29 2.75
C LEU A 489 -18.43 19.36 1.64
N CYS A 490 -19.73 19.44 1.97
CA CYS A 490 -20.82 19.61 1.00
C CYS A 490 -20.80 20.97 0.32
N LEU A 491 -20.33 22.01 1.00
CA LEU A 491 -20.19 23.36 0.46
C LEU A 491 -18.88 23.55 -0.32
N GLY A 492 -18.01 22.53 -0.37
CA GLY A 492 -16.69 22.65 -0.97
C GLY A 492 -15.70 23.47 -0.13
N GLU A 493 -16.07 23.77 1.12
CA GLU A 493 -15.28 24.55 2.05
C GLU A 493 -14.39 23.63 2.88
N THR A 494 -13.30 24.19 3.40
CA THR A 494 -12.34 23.44 4.21
C THR A 494 -12.15 24.03 5.60
N ASP A 495 -12.71 25.21 5.85
CA ASP A 495 -12.48 25.98 7.08
C ASP A 495 -13.41 25.48 8.18
N HIS A 496 -12.88 24.66 9.08
CA HIS A 496 -13.62 24.06 10.19
C HIS A 496 -12.79 24.05 11.47
N ASN A 497 -13.27 24.78 12.48
CA ASN A 497 -12.67 24.81 13.82
C ASN A 497 -13.28 23.73 14.72
N ALA A 498 -12.66 22.56 14.78
CA ALA A 498 -13.04 21.49 15.69
C ALA A 498 -12.40 21.70 17.08
N ASN A 499 -13.14 21.46 18.16
CA ASN A 499 -12.68 21.56 19.56
C ASN A 499 -12.27 20.19 20.13
N VAL A 500 -12.90 19.12 19.71
CA VAL A 500 -12.69 17.74 20.17
C VAL A 500 -11.90 16.95 19.15
N LEU A 501 -12.33 16.97 17.89
CA LEU A 501 -11.68 16.25 16.82
C LEU A 501 -10.43 17.00 16.33
N PHE A 502 -9.41 16.25 15.95
CA PHE A 502 -8.28 16.78 15.21
C PHE A 502 -8.59 16.72 13.72
N VAL A 503 -8.87 17.83 13.09
CA VAL A 503 -9.22 17.91 11.67
C VAL A 503 -8.08 18.55 10.88
N ALA A 504 -7.54 17.85 9.90
CA ALA A 504 -6.60 18.40 8.93
C ALA A 504 -7.38 18.93 7.68
N PRO A 505 -6.87 20.01 7.07
CA PRO A 505 -5.60 20.71 7.32
C PRO A 505 -5.64 21.77 8.45
N HIS A 506 -6.82 22.03 9.05
CA HIS A 506 -7.02 23.22 9.89
C HIS A 506 -6.37 23.15 11.27
N CYS A 507 -6.82 22.25 12.13
CA CYS A 507 -6.39 22.25 13.53
C CYS A 507 -5.49 21.07 13.93
N MET A 508 -5.36 20.02 13.10
CA MET A 508 -4.65 18.79 13.49
C MET A 508 -3.20 19.03 13.86
N ILE A 509 -2.44 19.76 13.04
CA ILE A 509 -1.01 19.98 13.29
C ILE A 509 -0.78 20.89 14.50
N SER A 510 -1.55 21.97 14.64
CA SER A 510 -1.45 22.89 15.78
C SER A 510 -1.78 22.19 17.09
N ARG A 511 -2.85 21.38 17.12
CA ARG A 511 -3.24 20.61 18.28
C ARG A 511 -2.23 19.54 18.68
N ILE A 512 -1.63 18.85 17.70
CA ILE A 512 -0.54 17.92 17.99
C ILE A 512 0.66 18.67 18.57
N PHE A 513 0.97 19.87 18.07
CA PHE A 513 2.07 20.69 18.59
C PHE A 513 1.78 21.19 20.00
N GLU A 514 0.57 21.68 20.28
CA GLU A 514 0.14 22.05 21.64
C GLU A 514 0.35 20.91 22.64
N LYS A 515 -0.08 19.68 22.28
CA LYS A 515 0.13 18.50 23.11
C LYS A 515 1.60 18.13 23.30
N ILE A 516 2.45 18.33 22.31
CA ILE A 516 3.90 18.16 22.44
C ILE A 516 4.50 19.28 23.32
N ASP A 517 4.03 20.52 23.19
CA ASP A 517 4.48 21.66 24.00
C ASP A 517 4.13 21.49 25.49
N GLU A 518 2.97 20.91 25.80
CA GLU A 518 2.64 20.50 27.17
C GLU A 518 3.69 19.52 27.73
N GLN A 519 4.14 18.55 26.92
CA GLN A 519 5.18 17.60 27.35
C GLN A 519 6.56 18.24 27.47
N ILE A 520 6.90 19.19 26.59
CA ILE A 520 8.14 19.98 26.67
C ILE A 520 8.15 20.78 27.98
N ALA A 521 7.04 21.41 28.32
CA ALA A 521 6.92 22.18 29.56
C ALA A 521 7.07 21.28 30.81
N LEU A 522 6.47 20.10 30.81
CA LEU A 522 6.63 19.11 31.88
C LEU A 522 8.09 18.64 32.02
N ALA A 523 8.77 18.32 30.91
CA ALA A 523 10.16 17.88 30.93
C ALA A 523 11.10 18.99 31.45
N LYS A 524 10.91 20.23 31.00
CA LYS A 524 11.65 21.40 31.50
C LYS A 524 11.42 21.66 33.00
N ALA A 525 10.26 21.28 33.53
CA ALA A 525 9.93 21.33 34.95
C ALA A 525 10.44 20.10 35.74
N GLY A 526 11.23 19.23 35.12
CA GLY A 526 11.76 17.99 35.75
C GLY A 526 10.70 16.91 36.02
N LYS A 527 9.52 16.99 35.37
CA LYS A 527 8.46 16.03 35.51
C LYS A 527 8.52 14.96 34.39
N PRO A 528 8.02 13.74 34.62
CA PRO A 528 7.92 12.74 33.57
C PRO A 528 7.12 13.27 32.38
N ALA A 529 7.67 13.14 31.18
CA ALA A 529 7.08 13.60 29.93
C ALA A 529 7.27 12.54 28.84
N TYR A 530 6.18 12.27 28.10
CA TYR A 530 6.17 11.20 27.11
C TYR A 530 5.36 11.57 25.87
N VAL A 531 5.88 11.17 24.71
CA VAL A 531 5.18 11.20 23.42
C VAL A 531 5.33 9.85 22.73
N GLY A 532 4.21 9.24 22.35
CA GLY A 532 4.16 7.99 21.62
C GLY A 532 3.40 8.14 20.30
N PHE A 533 4.00 7.74 19.18
CA PHE A 533 3.30 7.70 17.88
C PHE A 533 3.42 6.32 17.23
N LYS A 534 2.26 5.78 16.80
CA LYS A 534 2.22 4.73 15.78
C LYS A 534 1.65 5.32 14.51
N CYS A 535 2.36 5.15 13.39
CA CYS A 535 1.93 5.64 12.08
C CYS A 535 2.63 4.87 10.94
N ASN A 536 2.21 5.12 9.69
CA ASN A 536 2.87 4.50 8.56
C ASN A 536 4.10 5.29 8.11
N ALA A 537 4.12 6.60 8.30
CA ALA A 537 5.22 7.44 7.84
C ALA A 537 5.42 8.71 8.67
N VAL A 538 6.68 9.10 8.82
CA VAL A 538 7.12 10.37 9.42
C VAL A 538 7.96 11.11 8.38
N THR A 539 7.39 12.12 7.71
CA THR A 539 8.07 12.86 6.64
C THR A 539 7.88 14.37 6.69
N SER A 540 6.97 14.89 7.53
CA SER A 540 6.78 16.33 7.72
C SER A 540 8.02 16.95 8.38
N LYS A 541 8.63 17.93 7.72
CA LYS A 541 9.78 18.67 8.27
C LYS A 541 9.42 19.35 9.58
N LYS A 542 8.28 20.04 9.63
CA LYS A 542 7.78 20.74 10.83
C LYS A 542 7.62 19.76 12.01
N MET A 543 7.03 18.57 11.75
CA MET A 543 6.85 17.54 12.77
C MET A 543 8.20 16.97 13.25
N ILE A 544 9.14 16.71 12.34
CA ILE A 544 10.48 16.23 12.70
C ILE A 544 11.18 17.25 13.59
N GLU A 545 11.13 18.54 13.23
CA GLU A 545 11.75 19.63 14.01
C GLU A 545 11.09 19.76 15.39
N LYS A 546 9.76 19.60 15.49
CA LYS A 546 9.05 19.60 16.77
C LYS A 546 9.42 18.42 17.67
N LEU A 547 9.60 17.22 17.09
CA LEU A 547 10.08 16.06 17.84
C LEU A 547 11.53 16.19 18.30
N VAL A 548 12.37 16.86 17.53
CA VAL A 548 13.76 17.20 17.94
C VAL A 548 13.74 18.17 19.11
N GLU A 549 12.93 19.24 19.04
CA GLU A 549 12.76 20.19 20.16
C GLU A 549 12.32 19.47 21.44
N ALA A 550 11.34 18.57 21.33
CA ALA A 550 10.87 17.78 22.46
C ALA A 550 11.97 16.84 23.03
N SER A 551 12.73 16.18 22.15
CA SER A 551 13.86 15.36 22.55
C SER A 551 14.92 16.15 23.29
N GLN A 552 15.30 17.34 22.78
CA GLN A 552 16.26 18.22 23.41
C GLN A 552 15.79 18.76 24.78
N ALA A 553 14.48 18.88 24.96
CA ALA A 553 13.88 19.24 26.26
C ALA A 553 13.84 18.07 27.27
N GLY A 554 14.18 16.83 26.85
CA GLY A 554 14.19 15.65 27.71
C GLY A 554 12.90 14.82 27.64
N VAL A 555 12.00 15.07 26.73
CA VAL A 555 10.79 14.26 26.53
C VAL A 555 11.17 12.88 25.99
N LYS A 556 10.69 11.81 26.61
CA LYS A 556 10.85 10.44 26.10
C LYS A 556 9.90 10.24 24.91
N ILE A 557 10.46 9.88 23.76
CA ILE A 557 9.70 9.73 22.50
C ILE A 557 9.86 8.33 21.94
N GLN A 558 8.73 7.63 21.70
CA GLN A 558 8.73 6.29 21.13
C GLN A 558 7.84 6.24 19.88
N LEU A 559 8.44 5.84 18.76
CA LEU A 559 7.78 5.81 17.46
C LEU A 559 7.71 4.38 16.92
N ILE A 560 6.50 3.96 16.52
CA ILE A 560 6.27 2.73 15.76
C ILE A 560 5.94 3.13 14.33
N VAL A 561 6.94 3.09 13.44
CA VAL A 561 6.81 3.57 12.04
C VAL A 561 7.00 2.40 11.08
N ARG A 562 5.92 1.96 10.45
CA ARG A 562 5.97 0.83 9.52
C ARG A 562 6.85 1.08 8.30
N GLY A 563 6.69 2.23 7.66
CA GLY A 563 7.24 2.54 6.33
C GLY A 563 8.35 3.58 6.37
N ILE A 564 8.06 4.74 5.81
CA ILE A 564 9.01 5.84 5.66
C ILE A 564 9.24 6.53 7.00
N CYS A 565 10.49 6.65 7.42
CA CYS A 565 10.86 7.43 8.59
C CYS A 565 12.04 8.34 8.23
N CYS A 566 11.77 9.64 8.16
CA CYS A 566 12.78 10.64 7.82
C CYS A 566 13.46 11.26 9.05
N ILE A 567 13.16 10.82 10.26
CA ILE A 567 13.91 11.17 11.47
C ILE A 567 14.85 10.02 11.83
N ILE A 568 16.11 10.33 12.09
CA ILE A 568 17.13 9.40 12.57
C ILE A 568 17.22 9.53 14.08
N PRO A 569 16.90 8.48 14.85
CA PRO A 569 16.93 8.51 16.32
C PRO A 569 18.33 8.38 16.89
N GLY A 570 18.51 8.73 18.17
CA GLY A 570 19.75 8.50 18.92
C GLY A 570 20.95 9.34 18.47
N VAL A 571 20.71 10.43 17.76
CA VAL A 571 21.76 11.39 17.36
C VAL A 571 21.99 12.34 18.51
N LYS A 572 23.25 12.42 18.98
CA LYS A 572 23.68 13.28 20.10
C LYS A 572 23.25 14.74 19.89
N ASP A 573 22.80 15.37 20.95
CA ASP A 573 22.31 16.75 21.02
C ASP A 573 21.01 17.04 20.22
N TYR A 574 20.42 16.04 19.54
CA TYR A 574 19.20 16.22 18.73
C TYR A 574 18.09 15.22 19.04
N THR A 575 18.35 13.94 18.88
CA THR A 575 17.32 12.88 18.91
C THR A 575 17.64 11.77 19.90
N GLU A 576 18.41 12.08 20.94
CA GLU A 576 18.89 11.12 21.95
C GLU A 576 17.74 10.41 22.68
N ASN A 577 16.64 11.13 22.92
CA ASN A 577 15.46 10.63 23.61
C ASN A 577 14.42 10.01 22.67
N ILE A 578 14.75 9.84 21.39
CA ILE A 578 13.87 9.27 20.39
C ILE A 578 14.25 7.81 20.11
N GLN A 579 13.29 6.93 20.21
CA GLN A 579 13.40 5.53 19.79
C GLN A 579 12.41 5.27 18.63
N VAL A 580 12.88 4.57 17.59
CA VAL A 580 12.05 4.19 16.44
C VAL A 580 12.12 2.70 16.20
N ILE A 581 10.97 2.04 16.13
CA ILE A 581 10.85 0.67 15.67
C ILE A 581 9.92 0.57 14.45
N SER A 582 10.09 -0.49 13.68
CA SER A 582 9.25 -0.82 12.52
C SER A 582 8.85 -2.28 12.58
N ILE A 583 7.56 -2.57 12.48
CA ILE A 583 7.03 -3.93 12.44
C ILE A 583 6.57 -4.21 11.01
N VAL A 584 7.15 -5.25 10.40
CA VAL A 584 6.75 -5.80 9.11
C VAL A 584 6.55 -7.29 9.30
N GLY A 585 5.33 -7.78 9.08
CA GLY A 585 4.96 -9.15 9.35
C GLY A 585 3.80 -9.63 8.49
N ARG A 586 3.05 -10.57 9.02
CA ARG A 586 1.90 -11.20 8.36
C ARG A 586 0.81 -10.22 7.99
N TYR A 587 0.53 -9.26 8.89
CA TYR A 587 -0.46 -8.21 8.72
C TYR A 587 0.22 -6.87 8.45
N LEU A 588 -0.44 -6.02 7.68
CA LEU A 588 0.03 -4.67 7.43
C LEU A 588 -0.29 -3.78 8.63
N GLU A 589 0.73 -3.28 9.33
CA GLU A 589 0.56 -2.27 10.37
C GLU A 589 0.06 -0.97 9.75
N HIS A 590 -1.20 -0.60 10.03
CA HIS A 590 -1.84 0.52 9.35
C HIS A 590 -2.51 1.52 10.30
N SER A 591 -2.92 1.11 11.49
CA SER A 591 -3.52 2.00 12.48
C SER A 591 -2.58 3.14 12.89
N ARG A 592 -3.17 4.29 13.24
CA ARG A 592 -2.44 5.42 13.80
C ARG A 592 -2.93 5.67 15.21
N ILE A 593 -1.96 5.83 16.12
CA ILE A 593 -2.16 6.11 17.53
C ILE A 593 -1.27 7.27 17.90
N TYR A 594 -1.80 8.25 18.63
CA TYR A 594 -1.04 9.34 19.21
C TYR A 594 -1.24 9.33 20.74
N ILE A 595 -0.17 9.43 21.49
CA ILE A 595 -0.14 9.33 22.94
C ILE A 595 0.67 10.51 23.48
N PHE A 596 0.11 11.27 24.41
CA PHE A 596 0.75 12.40 25.07
C PHE A 596 0.60 12.28 26.60
N GLY A 597 1.72 12.21 27.32
CA GLY A 597 1.75 12.06 28.77
C GLY A 597 2.16 10.67 29.24
N ASP A 598 2.62 10.58 30.49
CA ASP A 598 3.18 9.36 31.09
C ASP A 598 2.13 8.60 31.95
N LYS A 599 1.64 9.18 33.06
CA LYS A 599 0.77 8.49 34.01
C LYS A 599 -0.71 8.41 33.63
N ASN A 600 -1.24 9.43 33.03
CA ASN A 600 -2.61 9.49 32.53
C ASN A 600 -2.62 10.15 31.15
N PRO A 601 -2.12 9.42 30.13
CA PRO A 601 -1.90 10.00 28.82
C PRO A 601 -3.21 10.33 28.11
N ASP A 602 -3.17 11.37 27.29
CA ASP A 602 -4.17 11.57 26.25
C ASP A 602 -3.86 10.61 25.09
N VAL A 603 -4.89 9.91 24.63
CA VAL A 603 -4.78 8.92 23.55
C VAL A 603 -5.72 9.29 22.42
N TYR A 604 -5.21 9.28 21.21
CA TYR A 604 -5.98 9.54 19.99
C TYR A 604 -5.78 8.42 18.98
N ILE A 605 -6.83 8.13 18.21
CA ILE A 605 -6.73 7.37 16.95
C ILE A 605 -6.90 8.33 15.80
N SER A 606 -6.23 8.08 14.67
CA SER A 606 -6.28 9.02 13.53
C SER A 606 -6.22 8.31 12.18
N SER A 607 -6.74 8.96 11.15
CA SER A 607 -6.51 8.58 9.75
C SER A 607 -5.20 9.13 9.18
N ALA A 608 -4.57 10.10 9.85
CA ALA A 608 -3.39 10.81 9.38
C ALA A 608 -2.08 10.13 9.76
N ASP A 609 -1.15 10.10 8.81
CA ASP A 609 0.28 9.89 9.08
C ASP A 609 0.96 11.24 9.35
N LEU A 610 2.15 11.22 9.96
CA LEU A 610 2.95 12.42 10.23
C LEU A 610 3.68 12.93 8.97
N MET A 611 2.91 13.18 7.93
CA MET A 611 3.36 13.62 6.61
C MET A 611 2.77 14.99 6.27
N THR A 612 3.53 15.86 5.59
CA THR A 612 3.05 17.18 5.15
C THR A 612 1.71 17.08 4.40
N ARG A 613 1.59 16.13 3.46
CA ARG A 613 0.35 15.95 2.69
C ARG A 613 -0.85 15.53 3.56
N ASN A 614 -0.66 14.74 4.61
CA ASN A 614 -1.74 14.35 5.52
C ASN A 614 -2.14 15.49 6.44
N LEU A 615 -1.17 16.23 6.95
CA LEU A 615 -1.39 17.28 7.95
C LEU A 615 -1.83 18.62 7.35
N GLU A 616 -1.48 18.88 6.06
CA GLU A 616 -1.64 20.22 5.44
C GLU A 616 -2.37 20.21 4.09
N ARG A 617 -2.59 19.01 3.44
CA ARG A 617 -3.14 18.92 2.08
C ARG A 617 -4.18 17.80 1.91
N ARG A 618 -4.76 17.35 3.00
CA ARG A 618 -5.83 16.35 3.01
C ARG A 618 -6.83 16.62 4.10
N VAL A 619 -8.05 16.17 3.90
CA VAL A 619 -9.01 16.06 4.99
C VAL A 619 -8.75 14.75 5.72
N GLU A 620 -8.29 14.85 6.95
CA GLU A 620 -8.02 13.75 7.88
C GLU A 620 -8.72 14.02 9.20
N VAL A 621 -9.05 12.96 9.94
CA VAL A 621 -9.69 13.09 11.27
C VAL A 621 -8.91 12.27 12.28
N GLY A 622 -8.69 12.86 13.45
CA GLY A 622 -8.22 12.20 14.67
C GLY A 622 -9.23 12.38 15.78
N ALA A 623 -9.45 11.36 16.59
CA ALA A 623 -10.42 11.36 17.67
C ALA A 623 -9.76 11.01 18.99
N PRO A 624 -10.01 11.77 20.09
CA PRO A 624 -9.60 11.40 21.43
C PRO A 624 -10.35 10.13 21.90
N ILE A 625 -9.73 9.39 22.78
CA ILE A 625 -10.34 8.22 23.42
C ILE A 625 -10.70 8.57 24.85
N HIS A 626 -11.98 8.78 25.11
CA HIS A 626 -12.49 9.18 26.44
C HIS A 626 -12.79 7.97 27.33
N ASP A 627 -13.32 6.85 26.78
CA ASP A 627 -13.58 5.63 27.57
C ASP A 627 -12.29 5.06 28.17
N PRO A 628 -12.16 4.99 29.51
CA PRO A 628 -10.91 4.52 30.15
C PRO A 628 -10.56 3.07 29.82
N ARG A 629 -11.53 2.21 29.52
CA ARG A 629 -11.32 0.79 29.17
C ARG A 629 -10.72 0.68 27.77
N ILE A 630 -11.24 1.49 26.83
CA ILE A 630 -10.73 1.56 25.47
C ILE A 630 -9.33 2.18 25.47
N LYS A 631 -9.12 3.26 26.23
CA LYS A 631 -7.82 3.90 26.41
C LYS A 631 -6.77 2.90 26.89
N LYS A 632 -7.08 2.15 27.96
CA LYS A 632 -6.20 1.11 28.51
C LYS A 632 -5.88 0.05 27.45
N THR A 633 -6.85 -0.39 26.67
CA THR A 633 -6.66 -1.38 25.61
C THR A 633 -5.66 -0.89 24.56
N ILE A 634 -5.79 0.33 24.07
CA ILE A 634 -4.89 0.91 23.05
C ILE A 634 -3.47 1.08 23.62
N LEU A 635 -3.34 1.54 24.86
CA LEU A 635 -2.03 1.68 25.53
C LEU A 635 -1.34 0.33 25.68
N ASN A 636 -2.05 -0.71 26.10
CA ASN A 636 -1.52 -2.06 26.20
C ASN A 636 -1.08 -2.60 24.82
N MET A 637 -1.87 -2.37 23.78
CA MET A 637 -1.51 -2.78 22.42
C MET A 637 -0.24 -2.05 21.93
N PHE A 638 -0.13 -0.77 22.22
CA PHE A 638 1.05 0.02 21.85
C PHE A 638 2.30 -0.48 22.58
N ASP A 639 2.19 -0.76 23.88
CA ASP A 639 3.30 -1.29 24.68
C ASP A 639 3.77 -2.67 24.20
N ILE A 640 2.83 -3.59 23.92
CA ILE A 640 3.16 -4.92 23.38
C ILE A 640 3.87 -4.81 22.03
N MET A 641 3.45 -3.87 21.16
CA MET A 641 4.14 -3.63 19.90
C MET A 641 5.56 -3.08 20.10
N LEU A 642 5.79 -2.21 21.09
CA LEU A 642 7.13 -1.72 21.44
C LEU A 642 8.07 -2.84 21.92
N HIS A 643 7.52 -3.89 22.52
CA HIS A 643 8.26 -5.05 23.02
C HIS A 643 8.35 -6.21 22.01
N ASP A 644 7.81 -6.05 20.80
CA ASP A 644 7.96 -7.07 19.74
C ASP A 644 9.43 -7.32 19.44
N ASN A 645 9.91 -8.56 19.71
CA ASN A 645 11.27 -8.99 19.47
C ASN A 645 11.37 -10.10 18.41
N VAL A 646 10.27 -10.39 17.73
CA VAL A 646 10.19 -11.38 16.64
C VAL A 646 10.11 -10.70 15.28
N LYS A 647 9.28 -9.67 15.11
CA LYS A 647 9.07 -8.99 13.82
C LYS A 647 9.60 -7.55 13.79
N ALA A 648 9.78 -6.92 14.93
CA ALA A 648 10.29 -5.54 14.96
C ALA A 648 11.74 -5.41 14.51
N SER A 649 12.02 -4.29 13.87
CA SER A 649 13.37 -3.79 13.56
C SER A 649 13.53 -2.39 14.13
N ARG A 650 14.65 -2.15 14.83
CA ARG A 650 15.00 -0.83 15.37
C ARG A 650 15.76 -0.02 14.32
N LEU A 651 15.39 1.23 14.15
CA LEU A 651 16.17 2.21 13.41
C LEU A 651 17.32 2.69 14.28
N LEU A 652 18.54 2.64 13.74
CA LEU A 652 19.78 3.05 14.43
C LEU A 652 20.17 4.49 14.04
N ASN A 653 21.10 5.05 14.78
CA ASN A 653 21.61 6.42 14.57
C ASN A 653 22.41 6.62 13.27
N ASP A 654 22.79 5.53 12.60
CA ASP A 654 23.37 5.53 11.25
C ASP A 654 22.32 5.45 10.13
N GLY A 655 21.02 5.47 10.48
CA GLY A 655 19.92 5.35 9.55
C GLY A 655 19.67 3.93 8.99
N THR A 656 20.32 2.90 9.55
CA THR A 656 20.08 1.49 9.20
C THR A 656 19.05 0.85 10.13
N TYR A 657 18.40 -0.23 9.65
CA TYR A 657 17.47 -1.01 10.44
C TYR A 657 18.09 -2.34 10.87
N LYS A 658 18.01 -2.65 12.16
CA LYS A 658 18.45 -3.92 12.71
C LYS A 658 17.31 -4.65 13.41
N ARG A 659 17.14 -5.95 13.11
CA ARG A 659 16.14 -6.79 13.80
C ARG A 659 16.33 -6.74 15.30
N VAL A 660 15.26 -6.52 16.05
CA VAL A 660 15.29 -6.58 17.51
C VAL A 660 15.49 -8.04 17.92
N LYS A 661 16.55 -8.30 18.67
CA LYS A 661 16.85 -9.60 19.25
C LYS A 661 17.28 -9.38 20.69
N ASN A 662 16.62 -10.02 21.62
CA ASN A 662 16.96 -10.02 23.03
C ASN A 662 16.74 -11.43 23.62
N LYS A 663 17.11 -11.63 24.89
CA LYS A 663 16.94 -12.89 25.61
C LYS A 663 15.58 -13.00 26.34
N GLN A 664 14.70 -12.01 26.19
CA GLN A 664 13.39 -11.99 26.80
C GLN A 664 12.44 -12.98 26.11
N GLU A 665 11.29 -13.22 26.71
CA GLU A 665 10.21 -14.00 26.09
C GLU A 665 9.92 -13.50 24.67
N LYS A 666 9.68 -14.42 23.75
CA LYS A 666 9.40 -14.09 22.35
C LYS A 666 8.01 -13.51 22.20
N ILE A 667 7.94 -12.24 21.82
CA ILE A 667 6.71 -11.52 21.55
C ILE A 667 6.65 -11.21 20.05
N ASN A 668 5.71 -11.88 19.34
CA ASN A 668 5.23 -11.46 18.03
C ASN A 668 3.91 -10.76 18.28
N SER A 669 3.88 -9.44 18.25
CA SER A 669 2.72 -8.64 18.63
C SER A 669 1.47 -9.01 17.82
N GLN A 670 1.60 -9.25 16.52
CA GLN A 670 0.48 -9.63 15.64
C GLN A 670 -0.15 -10.97 16.00
N GLU A 671 0.65 -11.97 16.39
CA GLU A 671 0.13 -13.26 16.86
C GLU A 671 -0.36 -13.19 18.31
N TYR A 672 0.28 -12.38 19.13
CA TYR A 672 -0.08 -12.20 20.53
C TYR A 672 -1.54 -11.76 20.67
N PHE A 673 -1.96 -10.76 19.86
CA PHE A 673 -3.32 -10.26 19.88
C PHE A 673 -4.37 -11.26 19.42
N PHE A 674 -4.03 -12.28 18.66
CA PHE A 674 -4.94 -13.40 18.34
C PHE A 674 -5.01 -14.47 19.44
N LYS A 675 -3.94 -14.68 20.21
CA LYS A 675 -3.85 -15.75 21.22
C LYS A 675 -4.60 -15.41 22.53
N LYS A 676 -4.71 -14.15 22.88
CA LYS A 676 -5.41 -13.71 24.11
C LYS A 676 -6.92 -13.81 23.92
N LYS A 677 -7.67 -14.21 24.98
CA LYS A 677 -9.14 -14.30 24.96
C LYS A 677 -9.80 -12.96 24.63
N SER A 678 -9.18 -11.86 25.03
CA SER A 678 -9.55 -10.50 24.68
C SER A 678 -8.28 -9.65 24.53
N ILE A 679 -8.26 -8.72 23.57
CA ILE A 679 -7.20 -7.70 23.45
C ILE A 679 -7.08 -6.86 24.73
N ARG A 680 -8.12 -6.87 25.57
CA ARG A 680 -8.23 -6.14 26.84
C ARG A 680 -7.60 -6.87 28.03
N GLU A 681 -7.42 -8.17 27.91
CA GLU A 681 -6.68 -8.97 28.91
C GLU A 681 -5.17 -8.93 28.65
N ALA A 682 -4.75 -8.31 27.56
CA ALA A 682 -3.37 -8.03 27.27
C ALA A 682 -2.92 -6.76 28.02
#